data_2a4e85d2ec43ae899fd69c75c824cb78
#
_entry.id   2a4e85d2ec43ae899fd69c75c824cb78
#
_cell.length_a   1.000
_cell.length_b   1.000
_cell.length_c   1.000
_cell.angle_alpha   90.00
_cell.angle_beta   90.00
_cell.angle_gamma   90.00
#
_symmetry.space_group_name_H-M   'P 1'
#
loop_
_entity.id
_entity.type
_entity.pdbx_description
1 polymer ?
#
loop_
_entity_poly.entity_id
_entity_poly.type
_entity_poly.pdbx_seq_one_letter_code
_entity_poly.pdbx_strand_id
1 'polypeptide(L)'
;MRPYLLVLIFLLLLFIPQVAGAEDSYPRLANYFLRWEMTEQEAEELAKWDLIILDMENQENNPELIEKIRRLNPKVKILAYITSQEIMDNTEDYRNAWLRQELAAQIDSSWYLKDKEGRHVVNWPFTSMLNLSEQSPRNADGKKFNEFLPRFVHERLQASGLWDGVFYDNIWGDVAWVNGGNLDFNNDGQQDSILVANSLWVEGTSKILRLTKELCGPDFLIVGNGRIHWPYQTLLNGMMLENFPSSWENGGTWSGSMSSYSRLAQLNLRPTLPIINIYEKNQENYRRFRYGFASALLGDGYYSFDYDVSNHGQTWWYDEYDVDLGSAQSAPYNLINGGKTDWQSGLWRRDFKNGVAIVNSTDKVQSFVFSKEEFEKIKGTQDPNINNGLKINYLKLEPKDGIILLKKLAAWQGSVFTNGGFLRIFKSDGQQARNGFFSYISSLPSGSEVLVDTFLDGETDYIFSHEGRLSRQRGGKIIWTVLPFAAGFKGSASIAVGDINGDNKPEIIIGAGAGGGPQVRVFSFEGKAMLNFFAYDKNFRGGVNVAAGDINGDGRAEIITGAGKGGGPHVRYFNNQGSLVGQFFAYDKNFRGGVTVAAGDMNADGRAEIITGAGPGGGPQVRIFNQDGLSLNSFFAYDKDFRGGITVGYSNKSGEAEVSVSIKGF
;
A
#
# COMPACT_ATOMS: atom_id res chain seq x y z
N MET A 1 -64.92 11.45 -35.11
CA MET A 1 -64.13 10.39 -34.49
C MET A 1 -62.67 10.57 -34.91
N ARG A 2 -61.80 11.04 -34.01
CA ARG A 2 -60.33 11.11 -34.23
C ARG A 2 -59.69 10.06 -33.32
N PRO A 3 -58.81 9.21 -33.83
CA PRO A 3 -58.05 8.28 -32.96
C PRO A 3 -56.88 8.99 -32.33
N TYR A 4 -56.73 8.79 -31.02
CA TYR A 4 -55.56 9.21 -30.24
C TYR A 4 -54.42 8.22 -30.50
N LEU A 5 -53.26 8.75 -30.94
CA LEU A 5 -52.01 8.01 -31.10
C LEU A 5 -51.28 8.02 -29.76
N LEU A 6 -51.23 6.88 -29.07
CA LEU A 6 -50.40 6.68 -27.86
C LEU A 6 -48.94 6.47 -28.32
N VAL A 7 -48.07 7.43 -28.02
CA VAL A 7 -46.64 7.27 -28.19
C VAL A 7 -46.08 6.63 -26.90
N LEU A 8 -45.73 5.34 -26.98
CA LEU A 8 -44.95 4.65 -25.95
C LEU A 8 -43.48 5.08 -26.08
N ILE A 9 -43.00 5.87 -25.14
CA ILE A 9 -41.55 6.15 -24.99
C ILE A 9 -40.93 4.97 -24.26
N PHE A 10 -40.22 4.10 -24.99
CA PHE A 10 -39.32 3.12 -24.42
C PHE A 10 -38.05 3.85 -23.89
N LEU A 11 -37.95 4.01 -22.58
CA LEU A 11 -36.68 4.35 -21.91
C LEU A 11 -35.75 3.14 -22.05
N LEU A 12 -34.88 3.16 -23.04
CA LEU A 12 -33.70 2.30 -23.07
C LEU A 12 -32.77 2.75 -21.93
N LEU A 13 -32.83 2.06 -20.80
CA LEU A 13 -31.75 2.06 -19.80
C LEU A 13 -30.53 1.43 -20.47
N LEU A 14 -29.67 2.26 -21.00
CA LEU A 14 -28.28 1.87 -21.32
C LEU A 14 -27.62 1.40 -20.04
N PHE A 15 -27.54 0.09 -19.83
CA PHE A 15 -26.57 -0.53 -18.95
C PHE A 15 -25.20 -0.21 -19.55
N ILE A 16 -24.60 0.87 -19.09
CA ILE A 16 -23.15 1.05 -19.20
C ILE A 16 -22.58 -0.03 -18.28
N PRO A 17 -21.82 -1.02 -18.78
CA PRO A 17 -21.11 -1.91 -17.88
C PRO A 17 -20.20 -1.01 -17.05
N GLN A 18 -20.42 -0.99 -15.74
CA GLN A 18 -19.50 -0.42 -14.80
C GLN A 18 -18.20 -1.19 -15.03
N VAL A 19 -17.19 -0.52 -15.57
CA VAL A 19 -15.83 -1.04 -15.62
C VAL A 19 -15.52 -1.36 -14.15
N ALA A 20 -15.39 -2.64 -13.84
CA ALA A 20 -14.99 -3.08 -12.52
C ALA A 20 -13.64 -2.42 -12.26
N GLY A 21 -13.63 -1.37 -11.45
CA GLY A 21 -12.41 -0.77 -10.93
C GLY A 21 -11.63 -1.88 -10.21
N ALA A 22 -10.30 -1.83 -10.25
CA ALA A 22 -9.46 -2.75 -9.52
C ALA A 22 -10.06 -2.94 -8.11
N GLU A 23 -10.29 -4.20 -7.69
CA GLU A 23 -10.85 -4.47 -6.37
C GLU A 23 -9.95 -3.80 -5.33
N ASP A 24 -10.54 -2.90 -4.53
CA ASP A 24 -9.83 -2.20 -3.47
C ASP A 24 -9.34 -3.22 -2.44
N SER A 25 -8.03 -3.39 -2.31
CA SER A 25 -7.43 -4.27 -1.30
C SER A 25 -7.20 -3.52 0.02
N TYR A 26 -7.28 -4.23 1.14
CA TYR A 26 -7.04 -3.73 2.49
C TYR A 26 -5.90 -4.50 3.16
N PRO A 27 -5.16 -3.87 4.07
CA PRO A 27 -5.32 -2.52 4.60
C PRO A 27 -4.93 -1.44 3.59
N ARG A 28 -5.36 -0.19 3.85
CA ARG A 28 -4.90 1.02 3.17
C ARG A 28 -4.10 1.84 4.18
N LEU A 29 -2.85 2.11 3.85
CA LEU A 29 -1.89 2.71 4.77
C LEU A 29 -1.54 4.12 4.36
N ALA A 30 -1.50 5.04 5.33
CA ALA A 30 -0.98 6.39 5.15
C ALA A 30 0.24 6.62 6.05
N ASN A 31 1.19 7.41 5.56
CA ASN A 31 2.31 7.90 6.35
C ASN A 31 2.29 9.43 6.38
N TYR A 32 2.48 9.99 7.57
CA TYR A 32 2.56 11.42 7.82
C TYR A 32 4.01 11.77 8.16
N PHE A 33 4.83 12.06 7.10
CA PHE A 33 6.26 12.27 7.20
C PHE A 33 6.60 13.72 6.91
N LEU A 34 6.78 14.53 7.95
CA LEU A 34 6.98 15.97 7.84
C LEU A 34 8.44 16.43 8.03
N ARG A 35 9.39 15.53 7.99
CA ARG A 35 10.80 15.92 7.92
C ARG A 35 11.07 16.59 6.58
N TRP A 36 11.86 17.64 6.60
CA TRP A 36 12.22 18.41 5.40
C TRP A 36 13.25 17.71 4.51
N GLU A 37 13.86 16.69 5.04
CA GLU A 37 14.84 15.84 4.35
C GLU A 37 14.54 14.38 4.67
N MET A 38 14.83 13.51 3.72
CA MET A 38 14.76 12.06 3.90
C MET A 38 16.02 11.39 3.37
N THR A 39 16.33 10.22 3.87
CA THR A 39 17.42 9.37 3.39
C THR A 39 16.94 8.43 2.28
N GLU A 40 17.87 7.83 1.54
CA GLU A 40 17.60 6.77 0.55
C GLU A 40 16.81 5.60 1.16
N GLN A 41 17.16 5.19 2.37
CA GLN A 41 16.47 4.10 3.08
C GLN A 41 15.05 4.49 3.46
N GLU A 42 14.83 5.71 3.96
CA GLU A 42 13.48 6.19 4.30
C GLU A 42 12.60 6.28 3.05
N ALA A 43 13.14 6.69 1.90
CA ALA A 43 12.40 6.68 0.64
C ALA A 43 11.99 5.25 0.22
N GLU A 44 12.86 4.26 0.39
CA GLU A 44 12.54 2.85 0.15
C GLU A 44 11.46 2.34 1.10
N GLU A 45 11.56 2.72 2.38
CA GLU A 45 10.56 2.37 3.37
C GLU A 45 9.21 3.04 3.07
N LEU A 46 9.21 4.35 2.78
CA LEU A 46 8.00 5.11 2.44
C LEU A 46 7.27 4.55 1.21
N ALA A 47 7.97 3.96 0.27
CA ALA A 47 7.35 3.31 -0.88
C ALA A 47 6.39 2.15 -0.53
N LYS A 48 6.37 1.68 0.71
CA LYS A 48 5.43 0.65 1.19
C LYS A 48 4.01 1.16 1.41
N TRP A 49 3.84 2.46 1.63
CA TRP A 49 2.54 3.08 1.92
C TRP A 49 1.74 3.38 0.66
N ASP A 50 0.42 3.47 0.82
CA ASP A 50 -0.51 3.79 -0.27
C ASP A 50 -0.70 5.29 -0.44
N LEU A 51 -0.56 6.03 0.66
CA LEU A 51 -0.69 7.48 0.74
C LEU A 51 0.44 8.03 1.61
N ILE A 52 1.17 9.02 1.11
CA ILE A 52 2.24 9.67 1.85
C ILE A 52 1.98 11.17 1.86
N ILE A 53 2.08 11.76 3.04
CA ILE A 53 2.04 13.20 3.23
C ILE A 53 3.46 13.62 3.58
N LEU A 54 4.13 14.31 2.67
CA LEU A 54 5.48 14.82 2.85
C LEU A 54 5.45 16.34 3.03
N ASP A 55 6.34 16.84 3.87
CA ASP A 55 6.57 18.28 3.90
C ASP A 55 6.98 18.81 2.51
N MET A 56 6.44 19.98 2.11
CA MET A 56 6.70 20.55 0.78
C MET A 56 8.18 20.81 0.51
N GLU A 57 9.01 20.99 1.55
CA GLU A 57 10.44 21.21 1.41
C GLU A 57 11.17 20.02 0.76
N ASN A 58 10.62 18.81 0.81
CA ASN A 58 11.19 17.66 0.12
C ASN A 58 11.22 17.84 -1.41
N GLN A 59 10.40 18.74 -1.97
CA GLN A 59 10.47 19.10 -3.39
C GLN A 59 11.83 19.65 -3.80
N GLU A 60 12.41 20.49 -2.96
CA GLU A 60 13.70 21.15 -3.25
C GLU A 60 14.88 20.37 -2.63
N ASN A 61 14.66 19.73 -1.48
CA ASN A 61 15.72 19.01 -0.76
C ASN A 61 15.95 17.59 -1.30
N ASN A 62 14.90 16.90 -1.77
CA ASN A 62 14.97 15.47 -2.13
C ASN A 62 14.08 15.10 -3.33
N PRO A 63 14.06 15.85 -4.43
CA PRO A 63 13.17 15.56 -5.57
C PRO A 63 13.40 14.17 -6.15
N GLU A 64 14.65 13.73 -6.24
CA GLU A 64 15.02 12.42 -6.77
C GLU A 64 14.52 11.26 -5.88
N LEU A 65 14.39 11.49 -4.56
CA LEU A 65 13.86 10.50 -3.63
C LEU A 65 12.33 10.39 -3.72
N ILE A 66 11.62 11.50 -3.96
CA ILE A 66 10.19 11.46 -4.29
C ILE A 66 9.96 10.65 -5.58
N GLU A 67 10.77 10.90 -6.62
CA GLU A 67 10.72 10.11 -7.85
C GLU A 67 11.08 8.64 -7.61
N LYS A 68 12.04 8.35 -6.72
CA LYS A 68 12.39 6.98 -6.31
C LYS A 68 11.20 6.28 -5.67
N ILE A 69 10.50 6.93 -4.73
CA ILE A 69 9.27 6.41 -4.12
C ILE A 69 8.26 6.03 -5.22
N ARG A 70 8.03 6.91 -6.20
CA ARG A 70 7.11 6.65 -7.33
C ARG A 70 7.57 5.50 -8.22
N ARG A 71 8.88 5.38 -8.48
CA ARG A 71 9.41 4.25 -9.24
C ARG A 71 9.19 2.92 -8.53
N LEU A 72 9.34 2.90 -7.20
CA LEU A 72 9.12 1.71 -6.38
C LEU A 72 7.62 1.39 -6.22
N ASN A 73 6.79 2.40 -6.09
CA ASN A 73 5.34 2.28 -5.96
C ASN A 73 4.59 3.27 -6.88
N PRO A 74 4.36 2.95 -8.17
CA PRO A 74 3.68 3.85 -9.11
C PRO A 74 2.22 4.20 -8.75
N LYS A 75 1.62 3.53 -7.77
CA LYS A 75 0.24 3.81 -7.31
C LYS A 75 0.19 4.64 -6.03
N VAL A 76 1.33 4.92 -5.41
CA VAL A 76 1.37 5.76 -4.23
C VAL A 76 0.80 7.13 -4.54
N LYS A 77 0.00 7.65 -3.61
CA LYS A 77 -0.41 9.05 -3.64
C LYS A 77 0.52 9.84 -2.74
N ILE A 78 1.09 10.92 -3.24
CA ILE A 78 2.01 11.77 -2.50
C ILE A 78 1.45 13.17 -2.44
N LEU A 79 1.17 13.66 -1.22
CA LEU A 79 0.62 14.98 -0.97
C LEU A 79 1.68 15.90 -0.36
N ALA A 80 1.73 17.14 -0.84
CA ALA A 80 2.56 18.18 -0.24
C ALA A 80 1.86 18.76 0.99
N TYR A 81 2.50 18.70 2.16
CA TYR A 81 2.04 19.37 3.36
C TYR A 81 2.34 20.86 3.30
N ILE A 82 1.34 21.67 3.59
CA ILE A 82 1.45 23.12 3.75
C ILE A 82 0.42 23.63 4.77
N THR A 83 0.77 24.62 5.57
CA THR A 83 -0.18 25.32 6.43
C THR A 83 -1.05 26.27 5.60
N SER A 84 -2.37 26.29 5.87
CA SER A 84 -3.32 27.10 5.09
C SER A 84 -3.56 28.50 5.65
N GLN A 85 -3.18 28.75 6.89
CA GLN A 85 -3.65 29.89 7.67
C GLN A 85 -2.56 30.68 8.38
N GLU A 86 -1.35 30.18 8.39
CA GLU A 86 -0.23 30.79 9.10
C GLU A 86 1.06 30.68 8.31
N ILE A 87 1.99 31.54 8.61
CA ILE A 87 3.34 31.56 8.03
C ILE A 87 4.36 31.48 9.16
N MET A 88 5.43 30.74 8.93
CA MET A 88 6.56 30.68 9.83
C MET A 88 7.34 31.99 9.80
N ASP A 89 7.61 32.60 10.97
CA ASP A 89 8.21 33.91 11.07
C ASP A 89 9.74 33.92 10.90
N ASN A 90 10.42 32.80 11.13
CA ASN A 90 11.90 32.69 11.17
C ASN A 90 12.43 31.71 10.11
N THR A 91 11.87 31.70 8.93
CA THR A 91 12.29 30.79 7.85
C THR A 91 13.74 30.97 7.43
N GLU A 92 14.31 32.18 7.57
CA GLU A 92 15.69 32.52 7.26
C GLU A 92 16.72 31.82 8.16
N ASP A 93 16.30 31.34 9.32
CA ASP A 93 17.16 30.61 10.24
C ASP A 93 17.47 29.19 9.74
N TYR A 94 16.75 28.70 8.72
CA TYR A 94 16.86 27.34 8.22
C TYR A 94 17.38 27.28 6.79
N ARG A 95 18.47 26.54 6.57
CA ARG A 95 19.12 26.43 5.25
C ARG A 95 18.31 25.62 4.23
N ASN A 96 17.42 24.74 4.69
CA ASN A 96 16.65 23.80 3.89
C ASN A 96 15.15 24.13 3.86
N ALA A 97 14.77 25.37 4.12
CA ALA A 97 13.39 25.89 4.10
C ALA A 97 13.10 26.69 2.81
N TRP A 98 13.49 26.19 1.66
CA TRP A 98 13.47 26.93 0.40
C TRP A 98 12.08 27.43 0.00
N LEU A 99 11.08 26.56 0.00
CA LEU A 99 9.71 26.93 -0.37
C LEU A 99 9.05 27.81 0.70
N ARG A 100 9.36 27.57 1.99
CA ARG A 100 8.87 28.45 3.06
C ARG A 100 9.47 29.84 2.99
N GLN A 101 10.75 29.98 2.68
CA GLN A 101 11.40 31.26 2.46
C GLN A 101 10.82 31.97 1.25
N GLU A 102 10.60 31.26 0.15
CA GLU A 102 9.96 31.82 -1.05
C GLU A 102 8.51 32.26 -0.75
N LEU A 103 7.74 31.45 -0.04
CA LEU A 103 6.39 31.78 0.39
C LEU A 103 6.38 33.03 1.30
N ALA A 104 7.22 33.03 2.34
CA ALA A 104 7.33 34.14 3.29
C ALA A 104 7.73 35.46 2.62
N ALA A 105 8.67 35.41 1.68
CA ALA A 105 9.12 36.60 0.93
C ALA A 105 8.01 37.26 0.07
N GLN A 106 6.96 36.49 -0.26
CA GLN A 106 5.83 36.95 -1.06
C GLN A 106 4.60 37.36 -0.21
N ILE A 107 4.64 37.14 1.11
CA ILE A 107 3.56 37.58 2.02
C ILE A 107 3.58 39.08 2.15
N ASP A 108 2.46 39.69 1.76
CA ASP A 108 2.26 41.14 2.00
C ASP A 108 1.99 41.41 3.49
N SER A 109 2.66 42.39 4.06
CA SER A 109 2.52 42.71 5.49
C SER A 109 1.10 43.11 5.91
N SER A 110 0.25 43.47 4.98
CA SER A 110 -1.16 43.76 5.23
C SER A 110 -2.04 42.53 5.36
N TRP A 111 -1.52 41.34 4.98
CA TRP A 111 -2.27 40.08 5.05
C TRP A 111 -2.23 39.41 6.43
N TYR A 112 -1.38 39.87 7.36
CA TYR A 112 -1.38 39.32 8.71
C TYR A 112 -2.71 39.59 9.41
N LEU A 113 -3.28 38.55 10.03
CA LEU A 113 -4.43 38.68 10.92
C LEU A 113 -4.00 39.43 12.17
N LYS A 114 -4.75 40.48 12.56
CA LYS A 114 -4.43 41.33 13.69
C LYS A 114 -5.49 41.23 14.79
N ASP A 115 -5.08 41.56 15.98
CA ASP A 115 -5.99 41.86 17.06
C ASP A 115 -6.40 43.37 17.04
N LYS A 116 -7.36 43.74 17.88
CA LYS A 116 -7.84 45.15 17.97
C LYS A 116 -6.76 46.13 18.39
N GLU A 117 -5.64 45.69 18.94
CA GLU A 117 -4.48 46.50 19.28
C GLU A 117 -3.48 46.60 18.10
N GLY A 118 -3.78 45.98 16.97
CA GLY A 118 -2.95 45.97 15.77
C GLY A 118 -1.77 45.01 15.79
N ARG A 119 -1.70 44.09 16.76
CA ARG A 119 -0.64 43.09 16.87
C ARG A 119 -0.99 41.84 16.04
N HIS A 120 0.01 41.17 15.48
CA HIS A 120 -0.20 39.92 14.78
C HIS A 120 -0.77 38.83 15.71
N VAL A 121 -1.74 38.09 15.21
CA VAL A 121 -2.30 36.95 15.93
C VAL A 121 -1.37 35.77 15.74
N VAL A 122 -1.04 35.08 16.84
CA VAL A 122 -0.17 33.91 16.90
C VAL A 122 -0.98 32.75 17.42
N ASN A 123 -0.92 31.59 16.73
CA ASN A 123 -1.53 30.34 17.18
C ASN A 123 -0.47 29.33 17.62
N TRP A 124 0.57 29.13 16.81
CA TRP A 124 1.72 28.32 17.16
C TRP A 124 2.97 29.18 17.42
N PRO A 125 3.90 28.75 18.28
CA PRO A 125 5.16 29.45 18.48
C PRO A 125 5.90 29.67 17.15
N PHE A 126 6.43 30.86 16.95
CA PHE A 126 7.18 31.26 15.75
C PHE A 126 6.35 31.26 14.45
N THR A 127 5.03 31.40 14.55
CA THR A 127 4.16 31.60 13.39
C THR A 127 3.28 32.82 13.56
N SER A 128 2.90 33.44 12.47
CA SER A 128 1.91 34.54 12.41
C SER A 128 0.74 34.12 11.55
N MET A 129 -0.48 34.31 12.06
CA MET A 129 -1.69 33.97 11.32
C MET A 129 -1.97 34.96 10.20
N LEU A 130 -2.57 34.50 9.13
CA LEU A 130 -2.93 35.25 7.95
C LEU A 130 -4.43 35.48 7.87
N ASN A 131 -4.84 36.62 7.40
CA ASN A 131 -6.23 37.01 7.19
C ASN A 131 -6.77 36.35 5.90
N LEU A 132 -7.46 35.23 6.04
CA LEU A 132 -8.04 34.49 4.92
C LEU A 132 -9.28 35.14 4.33
N SER A 133 -9.85 36.16 5.00
CA SER A 133 -11.16 36.69 4.65
C SER A 133 -11.16 37.57 3.39
N GLU A 134 -12.35 37.85 2.88
CA GLU A 134 -12.55 38.86 1.83
C GLU A 134 -12.33 40.28 2.31
N GLN A 135 -12.18 40.50 3.61
CA GLN A 135 -11.83 41.84 4.18
C GLN A 135 -10.31 42.06 4.17
N SER A 136 -9.49 41.04 3.96
CA SER A 136 -8.06 41.18 3.79
C SER A 136 -7.73 42.20 2.69
N PRO A 137 -6.78 43.13 2.90
CA PRO A 137 -6.35 44.05 1.88
C PRO A 137 -5.81 43.38 0.62
N ARG A 138 -5.87 44.09 -0.51
CA ARG A 138 -5.17 43.67 -1.73
C ARG A 138 -3.74 44.20 -1.70
N ASN A 139 -2.79 43.35 -2.04
CA ASN A 139 -1.39 43.74 -2.22
C ASN A 139 -1.20 44.61 -3.48
N ALA A 140 0.04 45.00 -3.77
CA ALA A 140 0.39 45.78 -4.95
C ALA A 140 -0.02 45.13 -6.28
N ASP A 141 -0.08 43.79 -6.35
CA ASP A 141 -0.52 43.04 -7.51
C ASP A 141 -2.05 42.84 -7.57
N GLY A 142 -2.79 43.47 -6.67
CA GLY A 142 -4.24 43.36 -6.58
C GLY A 142 -4.78 42.05 -6.02
N LYS A 143 -3.94 41.25 -5.38
CA LYS A 143 -4.31 39.92 -4.82
C LYS A 143 -4.57 40.00 -3.31
N LYS A 144 -5.43 39.12 -2.81
CA LYS A 144 -5.59 38.80 -1.38
C LYS A 144 -4.88 37.48 -1.07
N PHE A 145 -4.61 37.21 0.21
CA PHE A 145 -3.95 35.96 0.60
C PHE A 145 -4.75 34.69 0.15
N ASN A 146 -6.07 34.71 0.28
CA ASN A 146 -6.94 33.62 -0.16
C ASN A 146 -6.97 33.40 -1.69
N GLU A 147 -6.41 34.31 -2.47
CA GLU A 147 -6.18 34.22 -3.91
C GLU A 147 -4.73 33.83 -4.23
N PHE A 148 -3.81 34.25 -3.38
CA PHE A 148 -2.38 34.02 -3.52
C PHE A 148 -1.98 32.57 -3.20
N LEU A 149 -2.38 32.03 -2.04
CA LEU A 149 -2.00 30.68 -1.62
C LEU A 149 -2.39 29.59 -2.64
N PRO A 150 -3.62 29.55 -3.20
CA PRO A 150 -3.97 28.61 -4.26
C PRO A 150 -3.09 28.72 -5.51
N ARG A 151 -2.66 29.94 -5.87
CA ARG A 151 -1.73 30.15 -6.99
C ARG A 151 -0.33 29.62 -6.67
N PHE A 152 0.17 29.86 -5.48
CA PHE A 152 1.44 29.30 -5.04
C PHE A 152 1.43 27.76 -5.13
N VAL A 153 0.36 27.12 -4.67
CA VAL A 153 0.18 25.67 -4.78
C VAL A 153 0.18 25.23 -6.24
N HIS A 154 -0.53 25.94 -7.12
CA HIS A 154 -0.56 25.63 -8.54
C HIS A 154 0.80 25.84 -9.23
N GLU A 155 1.40 27.02 -9.04
CA GLU A 155 2.57 27.46 -9.78
C GLU A 155 3.88 26.81 -9.26
N ARG A 156 3.94 26.46 -7.95
CA ARG A 156 5.15 25.93 -7.32
C ARG A 156 5.05 24.44 -7.00
N LEU A 157 3.95 23.96 -6.40
CA LEU A 157 3.82 22.58 -6.02
C LEU A 157 3.34 21.71 -7.18
N GLN A 158 2.18 21.99 -7.74
CA GLN A 158 1.63 21.18 -8.84
C GLN A 158 2.53 21.22 -10.08
N ALA A 159 3.06 22.37 -10.45
CA ALA A 159 3.90 22.53 -11.64
C ALA A 159 5.21 21.72 -11.59
N SER A 160 5.67 21.32 -10.40
CA SER A 160 6.84 20.44 -10.24
C SER A 160 6.60 19.03 -10.79
N GLY A 161 5.33 18.59 -10.84
CA GLY A 161 4.95 17.23 -11.23
C GLY A 161 5.24 16.14 -10.19
N LEU A 162 5.75 16.51 -9.01
CA LEU A 162 6.11 15.58 -7.94
C LEU A 162 4.91 15.17 -7.06
N TRP A 163 3.84 15.97 -7.03
CA TRP A 163 2.72 15.85 -6.10
C TRP A 163 1.42 15.45 -6.80
N ASP A 164 0.69 14.54 -6.19
CA ASP A 164 -0.67 14.19 -6.62
C ASP A 164 -1.72 15.13 -6.01
N GLY A 165 -1.31 15.93 -5.04
CA GLY A 165 -2.20 16.84 -4.34
C GLY A 165 -1.51 17.61 -3.22
N VAL A 166 -2.33 18.30 -2.43
CA VAL A 166 -1.92 19.10 -1.28
C VAL A 166 -2.63 18.61 -0.01
N PHE A 167 -1.91 18.64 1.09
CA PHE A 167 -2.44 18.46 2.43
C PHE A 167 -2.41 19.80 3.16
N TYR A 168 -3.59 20.42 3.30
CA TYR A 168 -3.73 21.68 4.03
C TYR A 168 -3.91 21.41 5.51
N ASP A 169 -2.93 21.84 6.30
CA ASP A 169 -3.07 21.80 7.75
C ASP A 169 -3.93 22.94 8.28
N ASN A 170 -4.56 22.70 9.43
CA ASN A 170 -5.31 23.68 10.21
C ASN A 170 -6.53 24.29 9.49
N ILE A 171 -7.28 23.53 8.71
CA ILE A 171 -8.52 24.00 8.07
C ILE A 171 -9.72 23.92 9.01
N TRP A 172 -9.81 24.84 9.93
CA TRP A 172 -10.89 24.89 10.91
C TRP A 172 -12.14 25.60 10.37
N GLY A 173 -13.31 25.23 10.92
CA GLY A 173 -14.58 25.92 10.66
C GLY A 173 -14.89 27.05 11.65
N ASP A 174 -14.08 27.22 12.67
CA ASP A 174 -14.19 28.28 13.66
C ASP A 174 -12.79 28.79 14.04
N VAL A 175 -12.63 30.09 14.21
CA VAL A 175 -11.37 30.74 14.57
C VAL A 175 -11.50 31.59 15.84
N ALA A 176 -12.71 31.85 16.30
CA ALA A 176 -12.95 32.75 17.41
C ALA A 176 -12.43 32.27 18.78
N TRP A 177 -11.90 31.06 18.88
CA TRP A 177 -11.20 30.56 20.06
C TRP A 177 -9.74 31.01 20.11
N VAL A 178 -9.15 31.38 18.96
CA VAL A 178 -7.78 31.87 18.86
C VAL A 178 -7.67 33.22 19.50
N ASN A 179 -6.58 33.50 20.18
CA ASN A 179 -6.29 34.78 20.88
C ASN A 179 -7.45 35.26 21.79
N GLY A 180 -8.18 34.28 22.40
CA GLY A 180 -9.38 34.60 23.22
C GLY A 180 -10.50 35.31 22.48
N GLY A 181 -10.55 35.19 21.15
CA GLY A 181 -11.51 35.83 20.27
C GLY A 181 -11.20 37.28 19.94
N ASN A 182 -10.03 37.80 20.37
CA ASN A 182 -9.60 39.18 20.03
C ASN A 182 -9.01 39.18 18.62
N LEU A 183 -9.89 39.26 17.62
CA LEU A 183 -9.58 39.23 16.19
C LEU A 183 -10.20 40.47 15.52
N ASP A 184 -9.47 41.09 14.61
CA ASP A 184 -9.87 42.27 13.83
C ASP A 184 -9.54 42.02 12.35
N PHE A 185 -10.53 41.52 11.59
CA PHE A 185 -10.36 41.14 10.20
C PHE A 185 -10.32 42.35 9.23
N ASN A 186 -10.97 43.45 9.59
CA ASN A 186 -11.04 44.66 8.75
C ASN A 186 -10.03 45.74 9.13
N ASN A 187 -9.24 45.49 10.18
CA ASN A 187 -8.24 46.42 10.74
C ASN A 187 -8.84 47.80 11.15
N ASP A 188 -10.05 47.82 11.73
CA ASP A 188 -10.71 49.03 12.20
C ASP A 188 -10.40 49.34 13.68
N GLY A 189 -9.58 48.53 14.35
CA GLY A 189 -9.21 48.66 15.76
C GLY A 189 -10.29 48.16 16.72
N GLN A 190 -11.28 47.42 16.24
CA GLN A 190 -12.33 46.84 17.04
C GLN A 190 -12.31 45.31 16.92
N GLN A 191 -12.64 44.63 18.00
CA GLN A 191 -12.77 43.18 17.99
C GLN A 191 -14.04 42.78 17.24
N ASP A 192 -13.88 41.92 16.24
CA ASP A 192 -15.00 41.28 15.55
C ASP A 192 -15.81 40.36 16.50
N SER A 193 -17.12 40.32 16.29
CA SER A 193 -17.93 39.36 17.02
C SER A 193 -17.59 37.94 16.59
N ILE A 194 -17.78 36.94 17.49
CA ILE A 194 -17.54 35.53 17.24
C ILE A 194 -18.22 35.03 15.94
N LEU A 195 -19.45 35.46 15.70
CA LEU A 195 -20.20 35.07 14.51
C LEU A 195 -19.58 35.65 13.23
N VAL A 196 -19.18 36.91 13.25
CA VAL A 196 -18.53 37.57 12.12
C VAL A 196 -17.17 36.93 11.84
N ALA A 197 -16.31 36.79 12.86
CA ALA A 197 -14.99 36.20 12.72
C ALA A 197 -15.06 34.79 12.13
N ASN A 198 -15.92 33.90 12.67
CA ASN A 198 -16.09 32.55 12.15
C ASN A 198 -16.66 32.53 10.73
N SER A 199 -17.61 33.41 10.39
CA SER A 199 -18.17 33.51 9.04
C SER A 199 -17.13 33.91 8.01
N LEU A 200 -16.35 34.95 8.31
CA LEU A 200 -15.25 35.43 7.46
C LEU A 200 -14.17 34.37 7.25
N TRP A 201 -13.84 33.64 8.30
CA TRP A 201 -12.88 32.54 8.28
C TRP A 201 -13.33 31.41 7.36
N VAL A 202 -14.59 30.97 7.54
CA VAL A 202 -15.19 29.89 6.72
C VAL A 202 -15.25 30.28 5.25
N GLU A 203 -15.62 31.53 4.94
CA GLU A 203 -15.66 32.02 3.57
C GLU A 203 -14.27 32.03 2.93
N GLY A 204 -13.26 32.55 3.65
CA GLY A 204 -11.88 32.61 3.19
C GLY A 204 -11.28 31.23 2.94
N THR A 205 -11.43 30.32 3.90
CA THR A 205 -10.98 28.93 3.75
C THR A 205 -11.68 28.22 2.59
N SER A 206 -13.01 28.38 2.46
CA SER A 206 -13.76 27.81 1.33
C SER A 206 -13.25 28.32 -0.01
N LYS A 207 -12.88 29.60 -0.08
CA LYS A 207 -12.30 30.21 -1.29
C LYS A 207 -10.93 29.60 -1.63
N ILE A 208 -10.05 29.41 -0.64
CA ILE A 208 -8.76 28.74 -0.83
C ILE A 208 -8.98 27.35 -1.43
N LEU A 209 -9.82 26.52 -0.81
CA LEU A 209 -10.08 25.16 -1.27
C LEU A 209 -10.65 25.12 -2.70
N ARG A 210 -11.63 25.97 -2.98
CA ARG A 210 -12.25 26.05 -4.30
C ARG A 210 -11.27 26.52 -5.38
N LEU A 211 -10.51 27.60 -5.12
CA LEU A 211 -9.54 28.12 -6.08
C LEU A 211 -8.39 27.13 -6.32
N THR A 212 -7.94 26.42 -5.29
CA THR A 212 -6.96 25.34 -5.46
C THR A 212 -7.49 24.30 -6.45
N LYS A 213 -8.75 23.87 -6.29
CA LYS A 213 -9.37 22.90 -7.20
C LYS A 213 -9.56 23.44 -8.61
N GLU A 214 -9.95 24.69 -8.74
CA GLU A 214 -10.14 25.36 -10.04
C GLU A 214 -8.81 25.51 -10.80
N LEU A 215 -7.75 25.91 -10.13
CA LEU A 215 -6.42 26.14 -10.74
C LEU A 215 -5.70 24.84 -11.03
N CYS A 216 -5.70 23.90 -10.09
CA CYS A 216 -4.97 22.65 -10.20
C CYS A 216 -5.73 21.54 -10.96
N GLY A 217 -7.03 21.70 -11.16
CA GLY A 217 -7.86 20.77 -11.90
C GLY A 217 -8.45 19.64 -11.05
N PRO A 218 -9.33 18.81 -11.65
CA PRO A 218 -10.13 17.82 -10.93
C PRO A 218 -9.31 16.66 -10.37
N ASP A 219 -8.18 16.33 -10.95
CA ASP A 219 -7.34 15.20 -10.54
C ASP A 219 -6.39 15.53 -9.40
N PHE A 220 -6.14 16.82 -9.14
CA PHE A 220 -5.28 17.26 -8.03
C PHE A 220 -6.02 17.10 -6.70
N LEU A 221 -5.47 16.28 -5.80
CA LEU A 221 -6.11 15.91 -4.55
C LEU A 221 -5.97 17.02 -3.50
N ILE A 222 -7.03 17.22 -2.72
CA ILE A 222 -7.01 18.14 -1.58
C ILE A 222 -7.46 17.39 -0.35
N VAL A 223 -6.55 17.23 0.61
CA VAL A 223 -6.83 16.64 1.92
C VAL A 223 -6.56 17.69 2.99
N GLY A 224 -7.31 17.66 4.07
CA GLY A 224 -7.13 18.60 5.15
C GLY A 224 -6.91 17.98 6.50
N ASN A 225 -6.34 18.75 7.43
CA ASN A 225 -6.28 18.46 8.85
C ASN A 225 -6.93 19.59 9.65
N GLY A 226 -7.49 19.24 10.80
CA GLY A 226 -8.14 20.16 11.71
C GLY A 226 -9.53 19.67 12.11
N ARG A 227 -10.33 20.57 12.68
CA ARG A 227 -11.69 20.23 13.08
C ARG A 227 -12.62 20.13 11.88
N ILE A 228 -13.36 19.04 11.77
CA ILE A 228 -14.27 18.83 10.65
C ILE A 228 -15.31 19.95 10.59
N HIS A 229 -15.33 20.64 9.47
CA HIS A 229 -16.37 21.59 9.10
C HIS A 229 -17.11 21.05 7.87
N TRP A 230 -18.38 20.65 8.04
CA TRP A 230 -19.11 19.92 7.02
C TRP A 230 -19.22 20.64 5.66
N PRO A 231 -19.38 21.97 5.58
CA PRO A 231 -19.37 22.68 4.31
C PRO A 231 -18.10 22.52 3.48
N TYR A 232 -16.93 22.29 4.09
CA TYR A 232 -15.69 22.08 3.34
C TYR A 232 -15.63 20.73 2.64
N GLN A 233 -16.38 19.75 3.10
CA GLN A 233 -16.21 18.35 2.69
C GLN A 233 -16.52 18.11 1.21
N THR A 234 -17.36 18.95 0.59
CA THR A 234 -17.65 18.92 -0.84
C THR A 234 -16.53 19.52 -1.71
N LEU A 235 -15.50 20.09 -1.09
CA LEU A 235 -14.32 20.68 -1.73
C LEU A 235 -13.06 19.85 -1.50
N LEU A 236 -13.10 18.87 -0.61
CA LEU A 236 -11.98 18.04 -0.17
C LEU A 236 -12.11 16.60 -0.69
N ASN A 237 -10.98 15.95 -0.94
CA ASN A 237 -10.91 14.51 -1.14
C ASN A 237 -10.87 13.74 0.19
N GLY A 238 -10.47 14.37 1.29
CA GLY A 238 -10.39 13.73 2.60
C GLY A 238 -10.07 14.69 3.73
N MET A 239 -10.22 14.16 4.95
CA MET A 239 -9.78 14.81 6.19
C MET A 239 -9.03 13.79 7.03
N MET A 240 -8.02 14.25 7.77
CA MET A 240 -7.37 13.49 8.82
C MET A 240 -8.13 13.67 10.13
N LEU A 241 -8.51 12.55 10.77
CA LEU A 241 -8.95 12.51 12.15
C LEU A 241 -7.71 12.24 13.01
N GLU A 242 -7.07 13.31 13.40
CA GLU A 242 -5.82 13.27 14.16
C GLU A 242 -6.06 12.84 15.61
N ASN A 243 -5.16 12.02 16.16
CA ASN A 243 -5.24 11.45 17.50
C ASN A 243 -6.58 10.77 17.82
N PHE A 244 -6.98 9.91 16.91
CA PHE A 244 -8.27 9.19 17.00
C PHE A 244 -8.40 8.34 18.30
N PRO A 245 -9.56 8.35 19.00
CA PRO A 245 -10.71 9.24 18.81
C PRO A 245 -10.35 10.69 19.20
N SER A 246 -10.55 11.61 18.26
CA SER A 246 -10.13 13.01 18.43
C SER A 246 -10.96 13.69 19.52
N SER A 247 -10.29 14.35 20.47
CA SER A 247 -10.94 15.01 21.60
C SER A 247 -11.83 16.19 21.19
N TRP A 248 -11.51 16.80 20.05
CA TRP A 248 -12.25 17.94 19.47
C TRP A 248 -13.31 17.53 18.44
N GLU A 249 -13.43 16.21 18.11
CA GLU A 249 -14.43 15.72 17.19
C GLU A 249 -15.56 15.03 17.95
N ASN A 250 -16.81 15.43 17.71
CA ASN A 250 -18.06 14.79 18.19
C ASN A 250 -17.99 14.30 19.65
N GLY A 251 -17.48 15.16 20.54
CA GLY A 251 -17.36 14.90 21.96
C GLY A 251 -16.26 13.92 22.39
N GLY A 252 -15.28 13.67 21.53
CA GLY A 252 -14.11 12.83 21.83
C GLY A 252 -14.40 11.34 22.00
N THR A 253 -15.56 10.88 21.51
CA THR A 253 -15.95 9.49 21.62
C THR A 253 -15.60 8.69 20.37
N TRP A 254 -15.31 7.41 20.53
CA TRP A 254 -15.06 6.51 19.40
C TRP A 254 -16.26 6.48 18.43
N SER A 255 -17.48 6.37 18.96
CA SER A 255 -18.70 6.33 18.13
C SER A 255 -18.93 7.64 17.36
N GLY A 256 -18.65 8.78 17.98
CA GLY A 256 -18.71 10.08 17.31
C GLY A 256 -17.66 10.21 16.19
N SER A 257 -16.42 9.84 16.48
CA SER A 257 -15.33 9.87 15.49
C SER A 257 -15.56 8.89 14.33
N MET A 258 -16.09 7.68 14.60
CA MET A 258 -16.47 6.73 13.54
C MET A 258 -17.64 7.21 12.70
N SER A 259 -18.62 7.90 13.32
CA SER A 259 -19.71 8.54 12.57
C SER A 259 -19.18 9.61 11.60
N SER A 260 -18.26 10.44 12.06
CA SER A 260 -17.57 11.43 11.21
C SER A 260 -16.77 10.75 10.11
N TYR A 261 -15.94 9.77 10.44
CA TYR A 261 -15.11 9.02 9.47
C TYR A 261 -15.95 8.40 8.35
N SER A 262 -17.05 7.73 8.72
CA SER A 262 -17.97 7.13 7.77
C SER A 262 -18.66 8.16 6.87
N ARG A 263 -19.03 9.33 7.43
CA ARG A 263 -19.67 10.41 6.70
C ARG A 263 -18.72 11.12 5.74
N LEU A 264 -17.44 11.26 6.08
CA LEU A 264 -16.42 11.81 5.18
C LEU A 264 -16.34 11.01 3.87
N ALA A 265 -16.35 9.68 3.94
CA ALA A 265 -16.33 8.82 2.77
C ALA A 265 -17.56 9.00 1.83
N GLN A 266 -18.66 9.56 2.35
CA GLN A 266 -19.87 9.84 1.58
C GLN A 266 -19.87 11.24 0.95
N LEU A 267 -19.29 12.23 1.63
CA LEU A 267 -19.37 13.63 1.24
C LEU A 267 -18.16 14.13 0.46
N ASN A 268 -16.99 13.54 0.69
CA ASN A 268 -15.77 13.98 0.03
C ASN A 268 -15.77 13.71 -1.48
N LEU A 269 -14.98 14.50 -2.21
CA LEU A 269 -14.72 14.30 -3.63
C LEU A 269 -14.03 12.95 -3.87
N ARG A 270 -14.30 12.35 -5.02
CA ARG A 270 -13.63 11.10 -5.43
C ARG A 270 -12.25 11.37 -6.03
N PRO A 271 -11.24 10.51 -5.78
CA PRO A 271 -11.22 9.43 -4.79
C PRO A 271 -11.27 9.95 -3.36
N THR A 272 -11.97 9.24 -2.46
CA THR A 272 -12.07 9.65 -1.06
C THR A 272 -10.87 9.19 -0.26
N LEU A 273 -10.30 10.07 0.55
CA LEU A 273 -9.08 9.87 1.33
C LEU A 273 -9.26 10.25 2.81
N PRO A 274 -10.29 9.75 3.51
CA PRO A 274 -10.35 9.98 4.95
C PRO A 274 -9.24 9.19 5.65
N ILE A 275 -8.59 9.80 6.64
CA ILE A 275 -7.45 9.22 7.34
C ILE A 275 -7.77 9.15 8.83
N ILE A 276 -7.59 7.99 9.44
CA ILE A 276 -7.47 7.86 10.88
C ILE A 276 -5.99 7.89 11.22
N ASN A 277 -5.58 8.91 11.96
CA ASN A 277 -4.22 9.04 12.49
C ASN A 277 -4.25 8.85 14.00
N ILE A 278 -3.30 8.09 14.51
CA ILE A 278 -2.99 8.00 15.95
C ILE A 278 -1.52 8.33 16.12
N TYR A 279 -1.21 9.19 17.08
CA TYR A 279 0.16 9.38 17.51
C TYR A 279 0.39 8.81 18.91
N GLU A 280 1.59 8.28 19.13
CA GLU A 280 2.00 7.64 20.38
C GLU A 280 3.51 7.80 20.56
N LYS A 281 3.95 8.02 21.81
CA LYS A 281 5.41 8.12 22.12
C LYS A 281 6.10 6.77 22.17
N ASN A 282 5.35 5.70 22.38
CA ASN A 282 5.84 4.34 22.44
C ASN A 282 5.36 3.54 21.23
N GLN A 283 6.27 3.26 20.29
CA GLN A 283 5.96 2.44 19.11
C GLN A 283 5.47 1.03 19.47
N GLU A 284 5.78 0.53 20.67
CA GLU A 284 5.34 -0.79 21.16
C GLU A 284 3.96 -0.74 21.85
N ASN A 285 3.27 0.39 21.84
CA ASN A 285 1.88 0.44 22.32
C ASN A 285 0.94 -0.23 21.29
N TYR A 286 1.18 -1.53 21.05
CA TYR A 286 0.45 -2.34 20.05
C TYR A 286 -1.05 -2.34 20.24
N ARG A 287 -1.55 -2.23 21.49
CA ARG A 287 -2.99 -2.13 21.74
C ARG A 287 -3.56 -0.82 21.19
N ARG A 288 -2.88 0.30 21.41
CA ARG A 288 -3.30 1.60 20.88
C ARG A 288 -3.24 1.60 19.36
N PHE A 289 -2.17 1.03 18.81
CA PHE A 289 -2.00 0.80 17.38
C PHE A 289 -3.17 -0.01 16.80
N ARG A 290 -3.44 -1.23 17.33
CA ARG A 290 -4.50 -2.10 16.82
C ARG A 290 -5.89 -1.49 16.96
N TYR A 291 -6.14 -0.72 18.01
CA TYR A 291 -7.40 -0.03 18.19
C TYR A 291 -7.72 0.92 17.05
N GLY A 292 -6.77 1.76 16.68
CA GLY A 292 -6.91 2.67 15.55
C GLY A 292 -6.94 1.95 14.21
N PHE A 293 -6.02 1.02 14.02
CA PHE A 293 -5.90 0.26 12.77
C PHE A 293 -7.18 -0.51 12.44
N ALA A 294 -7.67 -1.30 13.38
CA ALA A 294 -8.90 -2.03 13.18
C ALA A 294 -10.12 -1.09 13.05
N SER A 295 -10.11 0.09 13.72
CA SER A 295 -11.16 1.11 13.51
C SER A 295 -11.13 1.68 12.09
N ALA A 296 -9.96 1.96 11.52
CA ALA A 296 -9.83 2.42 10.14
C ALA A 296 -10.35 1.38 9.13
N LEU A 297 -10.11 0.11 9.41
CA LEU A 297 -10.60 -1.01 8.59
C LEU A 297 -12.12 -1.19 8.61
N LEU A 298 -12.83 -0.63 9.61
CA LEU A 298 -14.30 -0.61 9.58
C LEU A 298 -14.85 0.36 8.52
N GLY A 299 -14.04 1.26 7.97
CA GLY A 299 -14.38 2.15 6.86
C GLY A 299 -13.49 1.95 5.64
N ASP A 300 -13.58 2.90 4.70
CA ASP A 300 -12.90 2.83 3.40
C ASP A 300 -11.72 3.81 3.29
N GLY A 301 -11.22 4.32 4.41
CA GLY A 301 -10.10 5.26 4.43
C GLY A 301 -8.76 4.61 4.71
N TYR A 302 -7.84 5.43 5.18
CA TYR A 302 -6.44 5.10 5.41
C TYR A 302 -6.12 5.13 6.90
N TYR A 303 -5.09 4.42 7.30
CA TYR A 303 -4.57 4.42 8.65
C TYR A 303 -3.14 4.93 8.70
N SER A 304 -2.86 5.81 9.68
CA SER A 304 -1.53 6.33 10.00
C SER A 304 -1.26 6.16 11.49
N PHE A 305 -0.07 5.67 11.84
CA PHE A 305 0.40 5.57 13.22
C PHE A 305 1.75 6.29 13.35
N ASP A 306 1.84 7.26 14.24
CA ASP A 306 2.86 8.29 14.23
C ASP A 306 3.42 8.57 15.64
N TYR A 307 4.52 9.34 15.71
CA TYR A 307 5.18 9.69 16.96
C TYR A 307 4.86 11.13 17.38
N ASP A 308 4.18 11.29 18.54
CA ASP A 308 3.93 12.60 19.16
C ASP A 308 3.22 13.62 18.22
N VAL A 309 3.03 14.83 18.70
CA VAL A 309 2.34 15.94 18.02
C VAL A 309 3.28 16.85 17.22
N SER A 310 4.59 16.65 17.30
CA SER A 310 5.58 17.58 16.75
C SER A 310 6.75 16.93 16.00
N ASN A 311 6.80 15.60 15.95
CA ASN A 311 7.89 14.89 15.30
C ASN A 311 7.34 13.78 14.38
N HIS A 312 6.86 14.19 13.22
CA HIS A 312 6.31 13.31 12.20
C HIS A 312 7.41 12.91 11.21
N GLY A 313 8.11 11.82 11.45
CA GLY A 313 9.22 11.38 10.60
C GLY A 313 9.54 9.90 10.78
N GLN A 314 8.53 9.09 11.09
CA GLN A 314 8.68 7.67 11.36
C GLN A 314 8.24 6.84 10.16
N THR A 315 8.97 5.74 9.96
CA THR A 315 8.65 4.70 8.99
C THR A 315 8.34 3.39 9.69
N TRP A 316 7.64 3.46 10.84
CA TRP A 316 7.30 2.30 11.65
C TRP A 316 6.45 1.31 10.90
N TRP A 317 6.84 0.03 10.93
CA TRP A 317 6.16 -1.04 10.24
C TRP A 317 5.68 -2.11 11.23
N TYR A 318 4.46 -2.61 11.05
CA TYR A 318 3.79 -3.54 11.95
C TYR A 318 3.40 -4.82 11.23
N ASP A 319 3.39 -5.95 11.95
CA ASP A 319 2.99 -7.26 11.42
C ASP A 319 1.61 -7.21 10.74
N GLU A 320 0.69 -6.37 11.25
CA GLU A 320 -0.65 -6.19 10.72
C GLU A 320 -0.67 -5.49 9.34
N TYR A 321 0.36 -4.71 9.01
CA TYR A 321 0.47 -4.04 7.72
C TYR A 321 0.78 -5.02 6.57
N ASP A 322 1.43 -6.12 6.89
CA ASP A 322 1.77 -7.17 5.92
C ASP A 322 0.59 -8.09 5.57
N VAL A 323 -0.55 -7.92 6.23
CA VAL A 323 -1.73 -8.76 6.02
C VAL A 323 -2.53 -8.29 4.82
N ASP A 324 -2.76 -9.17 3.86
CA ASP A 324 -3.71 -8.96 2.77
C ASP A 324 -5.10 -9.42 3.19
N LEU A 325 -5.98 -8.49 3.52
CA LEU A 325 -7.38 -8.77 3.79
C LEU A 325 -8.23 -8.91 2.52
N GLY A 326 -7.71 -8.48 1.36
CA GLY A 326 -8.48 -8.41 0.12
C GLY A 326 -9.58 -7.36 0.18
N SER A 327 -10.57 -7.47 -0.71
CA SER A 327 -11.71 -6.54 -0.77
C SER A 327 -12.67 -6.70 0.42
N ALA A 328 -13.32 -5.60 0.79
CA ALA A 328 -14.37 -5.61 1.80
C ALA A 328 -15.60 -6.38 1.29
N GLN A 329 -16.12 -7.28 2.13
CA GLN A 329 -17.25 -8.14 1.79
C GLN A 329 -18.54 -7.74 2.51
N SER A 330 -18.44 -6.85 3.50
CA SER A 330 -19.59 -6.34 4.25
C SER A 330 -19.42 -4.87 4.63
N ALA A 331 -20.54 -4.21 4.93
CA ALA A 331 -20.53 -3.05 5.81
C ALA A 331 -20.15 -3.48 7.24
N PRO A 332 -19.61 -2.59 8.08
CA PRO A 332 -19.34 -2.89 9.49
C PRO A 332 -20.62 -3.10 10.29
N TYR A 333 -20.59 -4.02 11.27
CA TYR A 333 -21.72 -4.32 12.14
C TYR A 333 -21.28 -4.68 13.56
N ASN A 334 -22.19 -4.48 14.53
CA ASN A 334 -21.93 -4.69 15.94
C ASN A 334 -22.33 -6.11 16.37
N LEU A 335 -21.37 -6.91 16.80
CA LEU A 335 -21.55 -8.32 17.19
C LEU A 335 -22.40 -8.53 18.44
N ILE A 336 -22.35 -7.58 19.38
CA ILE A 336 -23.01 -7.70 20.69
C ILE A 336 -24.32 -6.90 20.78
N ASN A 337 -24.71 -6.22 19.71
CA ASN A 337 -25.94 -5.42 19.64
C ASN A 337 -26.84 -5.82 18.46
N GLY A 338 -26.98 -7.12 18.22
CA GLY A 338 -27.89 -7.67 17.22
C GLY A 338 -27.58 -7.29 15.77
N GLY A 339 -26.30 -7.03 15.44
CA GLY A 339 -25.87 -6.70 14.09
C GLY A 339 -26.21 -5.28 13.64
N LYS A 340 -26.53 -4.36 14.56
CA LYS A 340 -26.80 -2.95 14.25
C LYS A 340 -25.60 -2.28 13.61
N THR A 341 -25.88 -1.32 12.74
CA THR A 341 -24.89 -0.56 11.96
C THR A 341 -24.74 0.89 12.43
N ASP A 342 -25.58 1.35 13.37
CA ASP A 342 -25.41 2.69 13.96
C ASP A 342 -24.22 2.70 14.91
N TRP A 343 -23.32 3.65 14.73
CA TRP A 343 -22.10 3.77 15.53
C TRP A 343 -22.42 3.99 17.01
N GLN A 344 -22.25 2.94 17.79
CA GLN A 344 -22.38 2.93 19.26
C GLN A 344 -21.20 2.18 19.85
N SER A 345 -20.94 2.37 21.15
CA SER A 345 -19.94 1.56 21.85
C SER A 345 -20.31 0.07 21.78
N GLY A 346 -19.37 -0.79 21.39
CA GLY A 346 -19.63 -2.21 21.17
C GLY A 346 -18.43 -3.00 20.68
N LEU A 347 -18.70 -4.22 20.26
CA LEU A 347 -17.73 -5.09 19.56
C LEU A 347 -18.08 -5.09 18.08
N TRP A 348 -17.31 -4.37 17.30
CA TRP A 348 -17.57 -4.15 15.87
C TRP A 348 -16.76 -5.08 15.00
N ARG A 349 -17.35 -5.52 13.89
CA ARG A 349 -16.71 -6.39 12.89
C ARG A 349 -16.98 -5.88 11.49
N ARG A 350 -15.98 -6.01 10.61
CA ARG A 350 -16.13 -5.93 9.17
C ARG A 350 -15.48 -7.14 8.51
N ASP A 351 -16.17 -7.71 7.54
CA ASP A 351 -15.70 -8.87 6.79
C ASP A 351 -14.96 -8.44 5.53
N PHE A 352 -13.87 -9.14 5.28
CA PHE A 352 -13.07 -9.04 4.07
C PHE A 352 -12.95 -10.42 3.38
N LYS A 353 -12.47 -10.44 2.15
CA LYS A 353 -12.26 -11.66 1.37
C LYS A 353 -11.43 -12.67 2.17
N ASN A 354 -10.32 -12.24 2.75
CA ASN A 354 -9.32 -13.09 3.39
C ASN A 354 -9.33 -13.05 4.92
N GLY A 355 -10.17 -12.25 5.55
CA GLY A 355 -10.18 -12.10 7.01
C GLY A 355 -11.30 -11.24 7.53
N VAL A 356 -11.14 -10.82 8.78
CA VAL A 356 -12.04 -9.90 9.47
C VAL A 356 -11.25 -8.92 10.32
N ALA A 357 -11.72 -7.68 10.42
CA ALA A 357 -11.26 -6.72 11.41
C ALA A 357 -12.31 -6.61 12.53
N ILE A 358 -11.86 -6.64 13.78
CA ILE A 358 -12.73 -6.56 14.95
C ILE A 358 -12.19 -5.52 15.92
N VAL A 359 -13.08 -4.66 16.44
CA VAL A 359 -12.76 -3.60 17.41
C VAL A 359 -13.64 -3.73 18.62
N ASN A 360 -13.05 -3.75 19.80
CA ASN A 360 -13.73 -3.52 21.06
C ASN A 360 -13.64 -2.03 21.42
N SER A 361 -14.69 -1.28 21.15
CA SER A 361 -14.76 0.15 21.47
C SER A 361 -15.28 0.45 22.88
N THR A 362 -15.54 -0.59 23.69
CA THR A 362 -16.06 -0.46 25.07
C THR A 362 -14.94 -0.29 26.10
N ASP A 363 -15.30 0.08 27.33
CA ASP A 363 -14.39 0.13 28.47
C ASP A 363 -14.34 -1.21 29.26
N LYS A 364 -14.85 -2.29 28.67
CA LYS A 364 -14.89 -3.63 29.28
C LYS A 364 -14.32 -4.67 28.31
N VAL A 365 -13.76 -5.73 28.87
CA VAL A 365 -13.41 -6.92 28.09
C VAL A 365 -14.67 -7.46 27.40
N GLN A 366 -14.55 -7.74 26.13
CA GLN A 366 -15.60 -8.38 25.34
C GLN A 366 -15.18 -9.78 24.92
N SER A 367 -16.15 -10.68 24.87
CA SER A 367 -15.92 -12.05 24.41
C SER A 367 -16.97 -12.44 23.37
N PHE A 368 -16.55 -13.18 22.36
CA PHE A 368 -17.43 -13.63 21.30
C PHE A 368 -17.06 -15.05 20.83
N VAL A 369 -18.08 -15.88 20.59
CA VAL A 369 -17.93 -17.24 20.06
C VAL A 369 -18.34 -17.25 18.60
N PHE A 370 -17.43 -17.65 17.70
CA PHE A 370 -17.70 -17.84 16.29
C PHE A 370 -18.27 -19.27 16.10
N SER A 371 -19.59 -19.41 16.17
CA SER A 371 -20.25 -20.74 16.21
C SER A 371 -20.09 -21.56 14.91
N LYS A 372 -19.77 -20.90 13.78
CA LYS A 372 -19.66 -21.52 12.46
C LYS A 372 -18.38 -21.14 11.71
N GLU A 373 -17.51 -20.39 12.33
CA GLU A 373 -16.29 -19.87 11.73
C GLU A 373 -15.09 -20.22 12.61
N GLU A 374 -13.99 -20.52 12.00
CA GLU A 374 -12.67 -20.64 12.62
C GLU A 374 -11.74 -19.66 11.92
N PHE A 375 -10.98 -18.93 12.72
CA PHE A 375 -10.02 -17.94 12.23
C PHE A 375 -8.61 -18.28 12.69
N GLU A 376 -7.63 -17.79 11.97
CA GLU A 376 -6.23 -17.83 12.37
C GLU A 376 -5.80 -16.42 12.79
N LYS A 377 -5.12 -16.30 13.92
CA LYS A 377 -4.44 -15.07 14.31
C LYS A 377 -3.23 -14.83 13.42
N ILE A 378 -2.86 -13.58 13.22
CA ILE A 378 -1.61 -13.25 12.55
C ILE A 378 -0.46 -13.95 13.28
N LYS A 379 0.50 -14.50 12.54
CA LYS A 379 1.75 -15.01 13.10
C LYS A 379 2.82 -13.95 12.93
N GLY A 380 2.94 -13.11 13.94
CA GLY A 380 3.86 -11.99 13.94
C GLY A 380 4.97 -12.12 14.98
N THR A 381 5.82 -11.12 15.03
CA THR A 381 6.97 -11.05 15.94
C THR A 381 6.84 -9.94 16.97
N GLN A 382 6.03 -8.92 16.70
CA GLN A 382 5.98 -7.69 17.49
C GLN A 382 5.05 -7.78 18.70
N ASP A 383 3.97 -8.52 18.66
CA ASP A 383 3.12 -8.78 19.82
C ASP A 383 2.74 -10.27 19.88
N PRO A 384 3.66 -11.15 20.30
CA PRO A 384 3.47 -12.59 20.23
C PRO A 384 2.34 -13.12 21.13
N ASN A 385 1.84 -12.32 22.08
CA ASN A 385 0.68 -12.70 22.88
C ASN A 385 -0.62 -12.60 22.07
N ILE A 386 -0.68 -11.69 21.11
CA ILE A 386 -1.83 -11.48 20.24
C ILE A 386 -1.57 -12.14 18.88
N ASN A 387 -0.44 -11.83 18.24
CA ASN A 387 -0.04 -12.30 16.90
C ASN A 387 0.71 -13.64 16.99
N ASN A 388 0.10 -14.66 17.55
CA ASN A 388 0.71 -15.94 17.88
C ASN A 388 0.43 -17.05 16.85
N GLY A 389 -0.33 -16.77 15.80
CA GLY A 389 -0.69 -17.76 14.76
C GLY A 389 -1.68 -18.84 15.20
N LEU A 390 -2.32 -18.71 16.36
CA LEU A 390 -3.24 -19.72 16.84
C LEU A 390 -4.58 -19.66 16.10
N LYS A 391 -5.15 -20.83 15.83
CA LYS A 391 -6.52 -20.97 15.35
C LYS A 391 -7.49 -20.76 16.51
N ILE A 392 -8.51 -19.95 16.26
CA ILE A 392 -9.53 -19.62 17.26
C ILE A 392 -10.93 -19.65 16.68
N ASN A 393 -11.88 -20.11 17.47
CA ASN A 393 -13.31 -19.93 17.28
C ASN A 393 -13.95 -19.15 18.45
N TYR A 394 -13.12 -18.66 19.36
CA TYR A 394 -13.49 -17.84 20.50
C TYR A 394 -12.53 -16.65 20.59
N LEU A 395 -13.10 -15.45 20.70
CA LEU A 395 -12.35 -14.21 20.86
C LEU A 395 -12.58 -13.65 22.27
N LYS A 396 -11.50 -13.24 22.90
CA LYS A 396 -11.52 -12.37 24.08
C LYS A 396 -10.67 -11.13 23.71
N LEU A 397 -11.26 -9.94 23.76
CA LEU A 397 -10.62 -8.70 23.36
C LEU A 397 -10.69 -7.67 24.49
N GLU A 398 -9.54 -7.13 24.86
CA GLU A 398 -9.41 -6.14 25.93
C GLU A 398 -10.14 -4.82 25.59
N PRO A 399 -10.42 -3.95 26.56
CA PRO A 399 -11.02 -2.65 26.31
C PRO A 399 -10.17 -1.80 25.37
N LYS A 400 -10.82 -1.12 24.43
CA LYS A 400 -10.14 -0.24 23.45
C LYS A 400 -8.95 -0.94 22.78
N ASP A 401 -9.24 -2.11 22.20
CA ASP A 401 -8.31 -2.91 21.44
C ASP A 401 -8.94 -3.34 20.10
N GLY A 402 -8.14 -3.74 19.17
CA GLY A 402 -8.54 -4.28 17.88
C GLY A 402 -7.79 -5.57 17.56
N ILE A 403 -8.32 -6.34 16.63
CA ILE A 403 -7.65 -7.53 16.12
C ILE A 403 -8.02 -7.76 14.67
N ILE A 404 -7.06 -8.27 13.91
CA ILE A 404 -7.27 -8.84 12.60
C ILE A 404 -7.19 -10.34 12.73
N LEU A 405 -8.18 -11.02 12.18
CA LEU A 405 -8.23 -12.48 12.13
C LEU A 405 -8.33 -12.90 10.67
N LEU A 406 -7.55 -13.89 10.32
CA LEU A 406 -7.49 -14.42 8.96
C LEU A 406 -8.50 -15.56 8.81
N LYS A 407 -9.27 -15.54 7.73
CA LYS A 407 -9.99 -16.73 7.31
C LYS A 407 -8.95 -17.78 6.94
N LYS A 408 -9.24 -19.05 7.23
CA LYS A 408 -8.40 -20.15 6.77
C LYS A 408 -8.34 -20.07 5.24
N LEU A 409 -7.26 -19.53 4.75
CA LEU A 409 -7.01 -19.48 3.31
C LEU A 409 -6.75 -20.90 2.84
N ALA A 410 -7.39 -21.30 1.75
CA ALA A 410 -6.87 -22.39 0.96
C ALA A 410 -5.39 -22.09 0.71
N ALA A 411 -4.54 -23.03 1.06
CA ALA A 411 -3.10 -22.87 1.09
C ALA A 411 -2.56 -22.14 -0.13
N TRP A 412 -1.58 -21.28 0.09
CA TRP A 412 -0.75 -20.73 -0.97
C TRP A 412 -0.04 -21.88 -1.67
N GLN A 413 -0.58 -22.34 -2.77
CA GLN A 413 0.09 -23.35 -3.57
C GLN A 413 1.07 -22.64 -4.50
N GLY A 414 2.34 -22.95 -4.36
CA GLY A 414 3.35 -22.73 -5.39
C GLY A 414 4.01 -21.36 -5.50
N SER A 415 3.74 -20.41 -4.62
CA SER A 415 4.42 -19.10 -4.71
C SER A 415 5.86 -19.16 -4.23
N VAL A 416 6.80 -18.80 -5.09
CA VAL A 416 8.20 -18.59 -4.74
C VAL A 416 8.45 -17.10 -4.54
N PHE A 417 9.09 -16.73 -3.45
CA PHE A 417 9.48 -15.34 -3.16
C PHE A 417 10.81 -15.28 -2.40
N THR A 418 11.44 -14.12 -2.41
CA THR A 418 12.63 -13.88 -1.57
C THR A 418 12.18 -13.40 -0.20
N ASN A 419 12.61 -14.08 0.88
CA ASN A 419 12.30 -13.68 2.25
C ASN A 419 12.93 -12.32 2.58
N GLY A 420 12.10 -11.34 2.92
CA GLY A 420 12.48 -9.94 3.07
C GLY A 420 12.45 -9.14 1.75
N GLY A 421 11.97 -9.74 0.66
CA GLY A 421 11.84 -9.06 -0.64
C GLY A 421 10.54 -8.25 -0.76
N PHE A 422 10.61 -7.17 -1.52
CA PHE A 422 9.42 -6.36 -1.85
C PHE A 422 8.64 -6.99 -3.00
N LEU A 423 7.35 -7.27 -2.76
CA LEU A 423 6.45 -7.97 -3.70
C LEU A 423 5.32 -7.04 -4.17
N ARG A 424 4.96 -7.17 -5.43
CA ARG A 424 3.70 -6.68 -6.02
C ARG A 424 2.92 -7.83 -6.61
N ILE A 425 1.60 -7.75 -6.54
CA ILE A 425 0.70 -8.77 -7.08
C ILE A 425 -0.09 -8.19 -8.24
N PHE A 426 -0.17 -8.94 -9.33
CA PHE A 426 -0.86 -8.57 -10.56
C PHE A 426 -1.84 -9.68 -10.96
N LYS A 427 -2.98 -9.29 -11.57
CA LYS A 427 -3.90 -10.22 -12.24
C LYS A 427 -3.32 -10.67 -13.58
N SER A 428 -3.93 -11.67 -14.19
CA SER A 428 -3.52 -12.19 -15.50
C SER A 428 -3.55 -11.14 -16.63
N ASP A 429 -4.38 -10.12 -16.50
CA ASP A 429 -4.48 -8.98 -17.45
C ASP A 429 -3.42 -7.89 -17.24
N GLY A 430 -2.58 -8.01 -16.19
CA GLY A 430 -1.55 -7.04 -15.81
C GLY A 430 -2.05 -5.90 -14.92
N GLN A 431 -3.31 -5.91 -14.51
CA GLN A 431 -3.79 -4.99 -13.48
C GLN A 431 -3.16 -5.36 -12.13
N GLN A 432 -2.66 -4.38 -11.42
CA GLN A 432 -2.12 -4.61 -10.08
C GLN A 432 -3.26 -4.96 -9.13
N ALA A 433 -3.19 -6.16 -8.56
CA ALA A 433 -4.19 -6.65 -7.60
C ALA A 433 -3.95 -6.09 -6.20
N ARG A 434 -2.69 -5.79 -5.85
CA ARG A 434 -2.30 -5.26 -4.55
C ARG A 434 -1.09 -4.33 -4.65
N ASN A 435 -1.05 -3.30 -3.79
CA ASN A 435 0.15 -2.48 -3.58
C ASN A 435 1.31 -3.34 -3.05
N GLY A 436 2.53 -2.85 -3.29
CA GLY A 436 3.72 -3.57 -2.88
C GLY A 436 3.82 -3.74 -1.36
N PHE A 437 4.34 -4.89 -0.94
CA PHE A 437 4.57 -5.24 0.45
C PHE A 437 5.86 -6.06 0.58
N PHE A 438 6.43 -6.10 1.79
CA PHE A 438 7.55 -6.98 2.07
C PHE A 438 7.02 -8.35 2.54
N SER A 439 7.49 -9.42 1.90
CA SER A 439 7.20 -10.77 2.36
C SER A 439 8.29 -11.21 3.33
N TYR A 440 7.93 -11.50 4.56
CA TYR A 440 8.86 -11.90 5.58
C TYR A 440 8.34 -13.07 6.40
N ILE A 441 9.14 -14.11 6.52
CA ILE A 441 8.92 -15.24 7.41
C ILE A 441 10.03 -15.23 8.45
N SER A 442 9.71 -14.80 9.66
CA SER A 442 10.69 -14.60 10.74
C SER A 442 11.49 -15.84 11.15
N SER A 443 10.92 -17.03 10.90
CA SER A 443 11.60 -18.30 11.20
C SER A 443 12.63 -18.73 10.13
N LEU A 444 12.74 -17.97 9.03
CA LEU A 444 13.65 -18.28 7.92
C LEU A 444 14.71 -17.20 7.76
N PRO A 445 15.91 -17.55 7.26
CA PRO A 445 16.97 -16.58 7.00
C PRO A 445 16.52 -15.53 5.96
N SER A 446 16.83 -14.26 6.18
CA SER A 446 16.61 -13.19 5.19
C SER A 446 17.37 -13.47 3.89
N GLY A 447 16.80 -13.11 2.76
CA GLY A 447 17.38 -13.36 1.44
C GLY A 447 17.26 -14.80 0.93
N SER A 448 16.61 -15.71 1.69
CA SER A 448 16.30 -17.06 1.21
C SER A 448 15.25 -17.01 0.11
N GLU A 449 15.40 -17.81 -0.96
CA GLU A 449 14.25 -18.15 -1.79
C GLU A 449 13.36 -19.13 -1.04
N VAL A 450 12.09 -18.82 -0.92
CA VAL A 450 11.12 -19.58 -0.14
C VAL A 450 9.95 -19.97 -1.01
N LEU A 451 9.57 -21.24 -0.91
CA LEU A 451 8.31 -21.75 -1.43
C LEU A 451 7.46 -22.22 -0.25
N VAL A 452 6.22 -21.79 -0.24
CA VAL A 452 5.23 -22.19 0.77
C VAL A 452 4.35 -23.30 0.20
N ASP A 453 4.23 -24.40 0.92
CA ASP A 453 3.46 -25.55 0.48
C ASP A 453 2.58 -26.14 1.59
N THR A 454 1.40 -26.63 1.21
CA THR A 454 0.45 -27.30 2.11
C THR A 454 -0.13 -28.56 1.47
N PHE A 455 0.58 -29.17 0.53
CA PHE A 455 0.06 -30.21 -0.37
C PHE A 455 -0.49 -31.49 0.30
N LEU A 456 0.12 -32.00 1.34
CA LEU A 456 -0.15 -33.38 1.73
C LEU A 456 -1.09 -33.57 2.93
N ASP A 457 -1.16 -32.64 3.85
CA ASP A 457 -1.89 -32.82 5.11
C ASP A 457 -2.54 -31.52 5.65
N GLY A 458 -2.52 -30.45 4.87
CA GLY A 458 -3.07 -29.15 5.26
C GLY A 458 -2.19 -28.36 6.22
N GLU A 459 -0.99 -28.85 6.55
CA GLU A 459 0.01 -28.09 7.29
C GLU A 459 0.94 -27.34 6.34
N THR A 460 1.42 -26.18 6.78
CA THR A 460 2.32 -25.35 5.97
C THR A 460 3.74 -25.84 6.08
N ASP A 461 4.33 -26.23 4.96
CA ASP A 461 5.74 -26.47 4.78
C ASP A 461 6.42 -25.25 4.13
N TYR A 462 7.61 -24.93 4.60
CA TYR A 462 8.51 -23.99 3.95
C TYR A 462 9.68 -24.75 3.33
N ILE A 463 9.78 -24.70 2.02
CA ILE A 463 10.93 -25.20 1.28
C ILE A 463 11.77 -23.97 0.93
N PHE A 464 13.01 -23.92 1.41
CA PHE A 464 13.85 -22.76 1.19
C PHE A 464 15.29 -23.10 0.86
N SER A 465 15.91 -22.20 0.07
CA SER A 465 17.32 -22.27 -0.28
C SER A 465 18.09 -21.15 0.38
N HIS A 466 19.14 -21.50 1.12
CA HIS A 466 20.04 -20.54 1.76
C HIS A 466 21.47 -21.09 1.83
N GLU A 467 22.45 -20.27 1.46
CA GLU A 467 23.89 -20.63 1.47
C GLU A 467 24.21 -21.99 0.82
N GLY A 468 23.59 -22.27 -0.32
CA GLY A 468 23.80 -23.50 -1.08
C GLY A 468 23.14 -24.74 -0.48
N ARG A 469 22.31 -24.61 0.54
CA ARG A 469 21.53 -25.67 1.16
C ARG A 469 20.06 -25.57 0.73
N LEU A 470 19.42 -26.71 0.56
CA LEU A 470 17.97 -26.81 0.40
C LEU A 470 17.40 -27.45 1.67
N SER A 471 16.40 -26.81 2.26
CA SER A 471 15.80 -27.26 3.52
C SER A 471 14.29 -27.27 3.43
N ARG A 472 13.65 -28.21 4.15
CA ARG A 472 12.22 -28.23 4.43
C ARG A 472 12.01 -27.96 5.92
N GLN A 473 11.13 -27.00 6.23
CA GLN A 473 10.76 -26.64 7.59
C GLN A 473 9.25 -26.76 7.77
N ARG A 474 8.78 -27.32 8.88
CA ARG A 474 7.38 -27.40 9.29
C ARG A 474 7.24 -27.06 10.76
N GLY A 475 6.27 -26.22 11.11
CA GLY A 475 6.03 -25.84 12.50
C GLY A 475 7.28 -25.26 13.21
N GLY A 476 8.14 -24.53 12.48
CA GLY A 476 9.39 -23.97 12.99
C GLY A 476 10.56 -24.98 13.12
N LYS A 477 10.34 -26.25 12.80
CA LYS A 477 11.38 -27.30 12.87
C LYS A 477 11.88 -27.68 11.49
N ILE A 478 13.20 -27.81 11.33
CA ILE A 478 13.79 -28.39 10.11
C ILE A 478 13.47 -29.88 10.05
N ILE A 479 12.82 -30.31 8.99
CA ILE A 479 12.49 -31.72 8.72
C ILE A 479 13.69 -32.41 8.08
N TRP A 480 14.30 -31.75 7.07
CA TRP A 480 15.53 -32.22 6.45
C TRP A 480 16.30 -31.04 5.81
N THR A 481 17.59 -31.26 5.59
CA THR A 481 18.48 -30.38 4.83
C THR A 481 19.38 -31.23 3.94
N VAL A 482 19.53 -30.82 2.68
CA VAL A 482 20.43 -31.44 1.71
C VAL A 482 21.36 -30.42 1.08
N LEU A 483 22.48 -30.90 0.53
CA LEU A 483 23.38 -30.11 -0.33
C LEU A 483 23.09 -30.48 -1.78
N PRO A 484 22.30 -29.69 -2.50
CA PRO A 484 21.89 -30.02 -3.86
C PRO A 484 23.03 -29.92 -4.88
N PHE A 485 24.08 -29.18 -4.59
CA PHE A 485 25.21 -28.94 -5.48
C PHE A 485 26.53 -29.28 -4.80
N ALA A 486 27.66 -29.06 -5.47
CA ALA A 486 28.98 -29.36 -4.94
C ALA A 486 29.22 -28.66 -3.58
N ALA A 487 29.96 -29.32 -2.68
CA ALA A 487 30.14 -28.91 -1.28
C ALA A 487 30.73 -27.49 -1.08
N GLY A 488 31.29 -26.87 -2.10
CA GLY A 488 31.81 -25.48 -2.04
C GLY A 488 30.84 -24.43 -2.57
N PHE A 489 29.72 -24.82 -3.13
CA PHE A 489 28.75 -23.87 -3.70
C PHE A 489 27.93 -23.23 -2.59
N LYS A 490 28.08 -21.90 -2.43
CA LYS A 490 27.31 -21.08 -1.48
C LYS A 490 26.39 -20.06 -2.16
N GLY A 491 26.25 -20.17 -3.48
CA GLY A 491 25.38 -19.28 -4.26
C GLY A 491 23.91 -19.46 -3.92
N SER A 492 23.10 -18.49 -4.26
CA SER A 492 21.65 -18.61 -4.25
C SER A 492 21.21 -19.74 -5.19
N ALA A 493 20.04 -20.30 -4.97
CA ALA A 493 19.46 -21.29 -5.85
C ALA A 493 17.98 -20.97 -6.05
N SER A 494 17.50 -21.12 -7.29
CA SER A 494 16.10 -20.98 -7.62
C SER A 494 15.38 -22.28 -7.30
N ILE A 495 14.17 -22.22 -6.74
CA ILE A 495 13.37 -23.39 -6.37
C ILE A 495 12.00 -23.37 -7.04
N ALA A 496 11.46 -24.54 -7.31
CA ALA A 496 10.10 -24.74 -7.79
C ALA A 496 9.56 -26.07 -7.24
N VAL A 497 8.26 -26.26 -7.30
CA VAL A 497 7.58 -27.49 -6.90
C VAL A 497 6.51 -27.84 -7.93
N GLY A 498 6.40 -29.12 -8.26
CA GLY A 498 5.37 -29.65 -9.16
C GLY A 498 5.41 -31.18 -9.23
N ASP A 499 4.28 -31.80 -9.49
CA ASP A 499 4.18 -33.23 -9.75
C ASP A 499 4.69 -33.53 -11.16
N ILE A 500 5.99 -33.80 -11.29
CA ILE A 500 6.61 -34.07 -12.59
C ILE A 500 6.46 -35.51 -13.05
N ASN A 501 6.10 -36.43 -12.13
CA ASN A 501 6.03 -37.86 -12.43
C ASN A 501 4.58 -38.35 -12.54
N GLY A 502 3.57 -37.58 -12.14
CA GLY A 502 2.14 -37.88 -12.21
C GLY A 502 1.66 -38.83 -11.11
N ASP A 503 2.35 -38.87 -9.95
CA ASP A 503 1.94 -39.67 -8.81
C ASP A 503 1.09 -38.94 -7.77
N ASN A 504 0.69 -37.72 -8.09
CA ASN A 504 -0.03 -36.77 -7.23
C ASN A 504 0.77 -36.34 -5.98
N LYS A 505 2.09 -36.47 -6.01
CA LYS A 505 2.99 -35.93 -5.00
C LYS A 505 3.96 -34.95 -5.66
N PRO A 506 4.18 -33.79 -5.07
CA PRO A 506 5.04 -32.81 -5.69
C PRO A 506 6.53 -33.19 -5.52
N GLU A 507 7.32 -32.96 -6.55
CA GLU A 507 8.77 -32.93 -6.49
C GLU A 507 9.29 -31.52 -6.31
N ILE A 508 10.48 -31.40 -5.69
CA ILE A 508 11.21 -30.14 -5.49
C ILE A 508 12.29 -30.04 -6.56
N ILE A 509 12.15 -29.01 -7.39
CA ILE A 509 13.12 -28.68 -8.46
C ILE A 509 14.00 -27.54 -7.97
N ILE A 510 15.31 -27.67 -8.13
CA ILE A 510 16.26 -26.63 -7.73
C ILE A 510 17.27 -26.39 -8.86
N GLY A 511 17.47 -25.10 -9.18
CA GLY A 511 18.44 -24.60 -10.14
C GLY A 511 19.59 -23.89 -9.47
N ALA A 512 20.83 -24.18 -9.81
CA ALA A 512 21.99 -23.49 -9.27
C ALA A 512 21.99 -22.02 -9.72
N GLY A 513 22.15 -21.09 -8.78
CA GLY A 513 22.23 -19.65 -9.04
C GLY A 513 23.59 -19.22 -9.61
N ALA A 514 23.80 -17.91 -9.69
CA ALA A 514 25.02 -17.31 -10.26
C ALA A 514 26.30 -17.82 -9.56
N GLY A 515 27.33 -18.08 -10.38
CA GLY A 515 28.58 -18.75 -9.94
C GLY A 515 28.53 -20.26 -10.07
N GLY A 516 27.34 -20.87 -10.08
CA GLY A 516 27.13 -22.28 -10.40
C GLY A 516 27.02 -22.53 -11.91
N GLY A 517 27.07 -23.80 -12.33
CA GLY A 517 26.66 -24.19 -13.69
C GLY A 517 25.15 -24.13 -13.84
N PRO A 518 24.60 -24.29 -15.06
CA PRO A 518 23.15 -24.31 -15.27
C PRO A 518 22.57 -25.69 -14.91
N GLN A 519 22.92 -26.16 -13.73
CA GLN A 519 22.54 -27.47 -13.21
C GLN A 519 21.17 -27.41 -12.56
N VAL A 520 20.30 -28.30 -12.97
CA VAL A 520 18.98 -28.56 -12.38
C VAL A 520 19.01 -29.90 -11.67
N ARG A 521 18.50 -29.92 -10.45
CA ARG A 521 18.27 -31.15 -9.68
C ARG A 521 16.86 -31.25 -9.20
N VAL A 522 16.35 -32.49 -9.11
CA VAL A 522 15.03 -32.77 -8.60
C VAL A 522 15.15 -33.69 -7.39
N PHE A 523 14.35 -33.41 -6.40
CA PHE A 523 14.24 -34.21 -5.16
C PHE A 523 12.79 -34.55 -4.90
N SER A 524 12.54 -35.74 -4.30
CA SER A 524 11.22 -36.03 -3.75
C SER A 524 10.93 -35.08 -2.58
N PHE A 525 9.68 -35.01 -2.17
CA PHE A 525 9.25 -34.15 -1.06
C PHE A 525 9.92 -34.55 0.29
N GLU A 526 10.43 -35.78 0.39
CA GLU A 526 11.20 -36.29 1.52
C GLU A 526 12.72 -35.96 1.42
N GLY A 527 13.15 -35.26 0.38
CA GLY A 527 14.54 -34.84 0.20
C GLY A 527 15.44 -35.85 -0.49
N LYS A 528 14.88 -36.90 -1.12
CA LYS A 528 15.64 -37.92 -1.87
C LYS A 528 15.91 -37.42 -3.29
N ALA A 529 17.17 -37.45 -3.74
CA ALA A 529 17.54 -37.06 -5.10
C ALA A 529 16.93 -38.00 -6.16
N MET A 530 16.33 -37.42 -7.20
CA MET A 530 15.64 -38.13 -8.29
C MET A 530 16.28 -37.89 -9.65
N LEU A 531 16.55 -36.62 -10.01
CA LEU A 531 17.03 -36.23 -11.33
C LEU A 531 18.15 -35.19 -11.23
N ASN A 532 19.06 -35.19 -12.24
CA ASN A 532 20.15 -34.24 -12.35
C ASN A 532 20.53 -34.03 -13.82
N PHE A 533 20.48 -32.80 -14.33
CA PHE A 533 20.87 -32.47 -15.70
C PHE A 533 21.34 -31.02 -15.81
N PHE A 534 21.91 -30.67 -16.98
CA PHE A 534 22.28 -29.29 -17.31
C PHE A 534 21.27 -28.72 -18.30
N ALA A 535 20.59 -27.63 -17.92
CA ALA A 535 19.58 -26.99 -18.76
C ALA A 535 20.20 -26.20 -19.94
N TYR A 536 21.44 -25.74 -19.81
CA TYR A 536 22.20 -24.99 -20.80
C TYR A 536 23.63 -25.52 -20.92
N ASP A 537 24.50 -24.84 -21.68
CA ASP A 537 25.91 -25.24 -21.80
C ASP A 537 26.57 -25.34 -20.40
N LYS A 538 27.22 -26.47 -20.13
CA LYS A 538 27.83 -26.78 -18.82
C LYS A 538 28.89 -25.78 -18.37
N ASN A 539 29.45 -25.01 -19.30
CA ASN A 539 30.44 -23.94 -18.99
C ASN A 539 29.80 -22.61 -18.65
N PHE A 540 28.50 -22.45 -18.86
CA PHE A 540 27.78 -21.25 -18.45
C PHE A 540 27.78 -21.12 -16.92
N ARG A 541 28.05 -19.91 -16.40
CA ARG A 541 28.17 -19.63 -14.96
C ARG A 541 27.14 -18.62 -14.45
N GLY A 542 26.19 -18.23 -15.29
CA GLY A 542 25.13 -17.30 -14.89
C GLY A 542 24.04 -17.91 -14.01
N GLY A 543 24.07 -19.22 -13.85
CA GLY A 543 23.04 -19.96 -13.12
C GLY A 543 21.78 -20.23 -13.95
N VAL A 544 20.77 -20.85 -13.31
CA VAL A 544 19.50 -21.21 -13.92
C VAL A 544 18.34 -20.93 -12.95
N ASN A 545 17.32 -20.21 -13.42
CA ASN A 545 16.05 -20.07 -12.74
C ASN A 545 15.13 -21.22 -13.13
N VAL A 546 14.31 -21.69 -12.20
CA VAL A 546 13.42 -22.84 -12.43
C VAL A 546 11.97 -22.53 -12.06
N ALA A 547 11.04 -23.18 -12.77
CA ALA A 547 9.62 -23.24 -12.49
C ALA A 547 9.09 -24.62 -12.85
N ALA A 548 7.86 -24.95 -12.43
CA ALA A 548 7.16 -26.17 -12.80
C ALA A 548 5.69 -25.89 -13.09
N GLY A 549 5.13 -26.54 -14.10
CA GLY A 549 3.72 -26.44 -14.45
C GLY A 549 3.39 -27.38 -15.60
N ASP A 550 2.20 -27.96 -15.59
CA ASP A 550 1.66 -28.77 -16.68
C ASP A 550 1.27 -27.87 -17.85
N ILE A 551 2.25 -27.57 -18.72
CA ILE A 551 2.05 -26.66 -19.87
C ILE A 551 1.39 -27.35 -21.07
N ASN A 552 1.37 -28.68 -21.10
CA ASN A 552 0.85 -29.48 -22.20
C ASN A 552 -0.52 -30.10 -21.89
N GLY A 553 -0.96 -30.14 -20.61
CA GLY A 553 -2.24 -30.67 -20.15
C GLY A 553 -2.26 -32.19 -20.04
N ASP A 554 -1.11 -32.85 -19.83
CA ASP A 554 -1.03 -34.30 -19.69
C ASP A 554 -1.11 -34.80 -18.23
N GLY A 555 -1.28 -33.88 -17.28
CA GLY A 555 -1.37 -34.16 -15.85
C GLY A 555 0.00 -34.27 -15.16
N ARG A 556 1.10 -33.90 -15.83
CA ARG A 556 2.45 -33.85 -15.29
C ARG A 556 3.07 -32.47 -15.51
N ALA A 557 3.74 -31.97 -14.50
CA ALA A 557 4.41 -30.69 -14.64
C ALA A 557 5.72 -30.82 -15.44
N GLU A 558 5.92 -29.97 -16.44
CA GLU A 558 7.22 -29.77 -17.07
C GLU A 558 8.15 -28.96 -16.16
N ILE A 559 9.46 -29.24 -16.27
CA ILE A 559 10.53 -28.46 -15.62
C ILE A 559 10.88 -27.29 -16.55
N ILE A 560 10.49 -26.09 -16.17
CA ILE A 560 10.71 -24.88 -16.97
C ILE A 560 11.97 -24.17 -16.44
N THR A 561 12.84 -23.73 -17.33
CA THR A 561 14.09 -23.06 -16.97
C THR A 561 14.26 -21.73 -17.70
N GLY A 562 14.87 -20.76 -17.01
CA GLY A 562 15.31 -19.49 -17.55
C GLY A 562 16.80 -19.32 -17.31
N ALA A 563 17.57 -18.93 -18.36
CA ALA A 563 19.00 -18.66 -18.20
C ALA A 563 19.25 -17.48 -17.27
N GLY A 564 20.21 -17.58 -16.35
CA GLY A 564 20.61 -16.52 -15.47
C GLY A 564 21.40 -15.39 -16.15
N LYS A 565 21.85 -14.38 -15.37
CA LYS A 565 22.60 -13.23 -15.86
C LYS A 565 23.82 -13.62 -16.66
N GLY A 566 24.05 -12.97 -17.82
CA GLY A 566 25.09 -13.31 -18.79
C GLY A 566 24.58 -14.24 -19.90
N GLY A 567 23.48 -14.97 -19.66
CA GLY A 567 22.76 -15.74 -20.67
C GLY A 567 21.77 -14.86 -21.44
N GLY A 568 21.25 -15.39 -22.56
CA GLY A 568 20.12 -14.78 -23.27
C GLY A 568 18.81 -14.92 -22.45
N PRO A 569 17.72 -14.27 -22.87
CA PRO A 569 16.40 -14.45 -22.25
C PRO A 569 15.76 -15.77 -22.73
N HIS A 570 16.53 -16.83 -22.61
CA HIS A 570 16.24 -18.16 -23.20
C HIS A 570 15.47 -18.99 -22.17
N VAL A 571 14.24 -19.34 -22.52
CA VAL A 571 13.39 -20.26 -21.78
C VAL A 571 13.49 -21.63 -22.43
N ARG A 572 13.67 -22.68 -21.60
CA ARG A 572 13.63 -24.08 -22.00
C ARG A 572 12.73 -24.86 -21.05
N TYR A 573 12.06 -25.88 -21.55
CA TYR A 573 11.27 -26.77 -20.71
C TYR A 573 11.54 -28.25 -21.03
N PHE A 574 11.51 -29.05 -20.00
CA PHE A 574 11.98 -30.44 -19.99
C PHE A 574 10.92 -31.35 -19.36
N ASN A 575 10.87 -32.60 -19.82
CA ASN A 575 10.03 -33.59 -19.19
C ASN A 575 10.68 -34.19 -17.89
N ASN A 576 10.00 -35.13 -17.27
CA ASN A 576 10.43 -35.80 -16.03
C ASN A 576 11.73 -36.64 -16.15
N GLN A 577 12.26 -36.85 -17.37
CA GLN A 577 13.56 -37.47 -17.64
C GLN A 577 14.67 -36.46 -17.89
N GLY A 578 14.38 -35.16 -17.87
CA GLY A 578 15.33 -34.10 -18.21
C GLY A 578 15.59 -33.96 -19.71
N SER A 579 14.72 -34.51 -20.55
CA SER A 579 14.77 -34.36 -22.00
C SER A 579 14.10 -33.09 -22.42
N LEU A 580 14.76 -32.31 -23.32
CA LEU A 580 14.24 -31.04 -23.85
C LEU A 580 12.95 -31.29 -24.64
N VAL A 581 11.87 -30.64 -24.26
CA VAL A 581 10.56 -30.67 -24.94
C VAL A 581 10.41 -29.45 -25.87
N GLY A 582 10.81 -28.27 -25.41
CA GLY A 582 10.74 -27.06 -26.21
C GLY A 582 11.55 -25.88 -25.65
N GLN A 583 11.63 -24.81 -26.44
CA GLN A 583 12.39 -23.61 -26.06
C GLN A 583 11.97 -22.38 -26.88
N PHE A 584 12.12 -21.19 -26.28
CA PHE A 584 11.92 -19.91 -26.97
C PHE A 584 12.72 -18.78 -26.29
N PHE A 585 12.77 -17.61 -26.92
CA PHE A 585 13.32 -16.39 -26.32
C PHE A 585 12.19 -15.49 -25.84
N ALA A 586 12.17 -15.21 -24.53
CA ALA A 586 11.11 -14.40 -23.91
C ALA A 586 11.24 -12.90 -24.23
N TYR A 587 12.45 -12.42 -24.52
CA TYR A 587 12.77 -11.01 -24.86
C TYR A 587 13.73 -10.97 -26.07
N ASP A 588 14.24 -9.79 -26.40
CA ASP A 588 15.23 -9.66 -27.48
C ASP A 588 16.42 -10.62 -27.28
N LYS A 589 16.73 -11.41 -28.30
CA LYS A 589 17.78 -12.45 -28.25
C LYS A 589 19.16 -11.93 -27.90
N ASN A 590 19.41 -10.62 -28.09
CA ASN A 590 20.68 -9.97 -27.75
C ASN A 590 20.72 -9.51 -26.28
N PHE A 591 19.62 -9.51 -25.58
CA PHE A 591 19.58 -9.18 -24.15
C PHE A 591 20.39 -10.22 -23.37
N ARG A 592 21.21 -9.76 -22.40
CA ARG A 592 22.10 -10.62 -21.59
C ARG A 592 21.82 -10.55 -20.09
N GLY A 593 20.71 -9.96 -19.68
CA GLY A 593 20.29 -9.92 -18.28
C GLY A 593 19.78 -11.25 -17.74
N GLY A 594 19.51 -12.21 -18.63
CA GLY A 594 18.84 -13.46 -18.27
C GLY A 594 17.33 -13.30 -18.11
N VAL A 595 16.65 -14.34 -17.69
CA VAL A 595 15.19 -14.38 -17.51
C VAL A 595 14.81 -15.16 -16.26
N THR A 596 13.92 -14.62 -15.44
CA THR A 596 13.26 -15.34 -14.35
C THR A 596 11.97 -15.97 -14.88
N VAL A 597 11.58 -17.11 -14.32
CA VAL A 597 10.43 -17.89 -14.78
C VAL A 597 9.53 -18.29 -13.63
N ALA A 598 8.23 -18.34 -13.89
CA ALA A 598 7.20 -18.98 -13.09
C ALA A 598 6.21 -19.68 -14.05
N ALA A 599 5.34 -20.54 -13.52
CA ALA A 599 4.32 -21.19 -14.32
C ALA A 599 3.03 -21.39 -13.51
N GLY A 600 1.90 -21.33 -14.17
CA GLY A 600 0.59 -21.61 -13.59
C GLY A 600 -0.52 -21.30 -14.59
N ASP A 601 -1.67 -21.92 -14.37
CA ASP A 601 -2.86 -21.75 -15.20
C ASP A 601 -3.45 -20.35 -14.98
N MET A 602 -3.17 -19.42 -15.91
CA MET A 602 -3.53 -18.02 -15.83
C MET A 602 -4.92 -17.73 -16.41
N ASN A 603 -5.48 -18.67 -17.17
CA ASN A 603 -6.72 -18.49 -17.91
C ASN A 603 -7.79 -19.53 -17.55
N ALA A 604 -7.48 -20.46 -16.64
CA ALA A 604 -8.32 -21.56 -16.15
C ALA A 604 -8.72 -22.56 -17.27
N ASP A 605 -7.81 -22.81 -18.23
CA ASP A 605 -8.01 -23.81 -19.29
C ASP A 605 -7.44 -25.21 -18.95
N GLY A 606 -6.85 -25.34 -17.76
CA GLY A 606 -6.24 -26.58 -17.27
C GLY A 606 -4.78 -26.78 -17.71
N ARG A 607 -4.17 -25.82 -18.40
CA ARG A 607 -2.76 -25.78 -18.78
C ARG A 607 -2.05 -24.62 -18.13
N ALA A 608 -0.82 -24.83 -17.73
CA ALA A 608 -0.04 -23.75 -17.15
C ALA A 608 0.58 -22.86 -18.23
N GLU A 609 0.42 -21.54 -18.09
CA GLU A 609 1.20 -20.56 -18.84
C GLU A 609 2.59 -20.38 -18.24
N ILE A 610 3.55 -19.99 -19.11
CA ILE A 610 4.92 -19.65 -18.71
C ILE A 610 5.01 -18.13 -18.50
N ILE A 611 5.26 -17.74 -17.26
CA ILE A 611 5.41 -16.36 -16.84
C ILE A 611 6.90 -16.01 -16.80
N THR A 612 7.28 -14.88 -17.38
CA THR A 612 8.69 -14.47 -17.42
C THR A 612 8.88 -13.05 -16.89
N GLY A 613 10.02 -12.82 -16.23
CA GLY A 613 10.50 -11.52 -15.81
C GLY A 613 11.87 -11.22 -16.38
N ALA A 614 12.09 -10.01 -16.91
CA ALA A 614 13.38 -9.62 -17.43
C ALA A 614 14.42 -9.48 -16.29
N GLY A 615 15.60 -10.06 -16.49
CA GLY A 615 16.71 -9.93 -15.55
C GLY A 615 17.37 -8.55 -15.58
N PRO A 616 18.43 -8.32 -14.76
CA PRO A 616 19.11 -7.03 -14.65
C PRO A 616 19.58 -6.46 -15.99
N GLY A 617 19.38 -5.14 -16.17
CA GLY A 617 19.64 -4.44 -17.42
C GLY A 617 18.43 -4.37 -18.36
N GLY A 618 17.41 -5.21 -18.15
CA GLY A 618 16.10 -5.11 -18.83
C GLY A 618 15.14 -4.20 -18.07
N GLY A 619 14.07 -3.75 -18.74
CA GLY A 619 12.94 -3.11 -18.08
C GLY A 619 12.19 -4.12 -17.18
N PRO A 620 11.35 -3.66 -16.22
CA PRO A 620 10.63 -4.55 -15.31
C PRO A 620 9.40 -5.16 -15.99
N GLN A 621 9.62 -5.74 -17.17
CA GLN A 621 8.58 -6.28 -18.02
C GLN A 621 8.30 -7.73 -17.64
N VAL A 622 7.04 -8.00 -17.34
CA VAL A 622 6.47 -9.36 -17.23
C VAL A 622 5.88 -9.73 -18.58
N ARG A 623 6.10 -10.97 -19.02
CA ARG A 623 5.43 -11.54 -20.19
C ARG A 623 4.91 -12.92 -19.88
N ILE A 624 3.74 -13.25 -20.41
CA ILE A 624 3.03 -14.52 -20.23
C ILE A 624 2.96 -15.20 -21.59
N PHE A 625 3.32 -16.48 -21.64
CA PHE A 625 3.40 -17.27 -22.87
C PHE A 625 2.66 -18.59 -22.73
N ASN A 626 2.13 -19.08 -23.85
CA ASN A 626 1.69 -20.47 -23.94
C ASN A 626 2.90 -21.40 -24.16
N GLN A 627 2.63 -22.72 -24.26
CA GLN A 627 3.65 -23.75 -24.51
C GLN A 627 4.43 -23.56 -25.83
N ASP A 628 3.83 -22.90 -26.84
CA ASP A 628 4.47 -22.67 -28.15
C ASP A 628 5.38 -21.44 -28.15
N GLY A 629 5.47 -20.72 -27.02
CA GLY A 629 6.21 -19.45 -26.90
C GLY A 629 5.49 -18.26 -27.50
N LEU A 630 4.19 -18.37 -27.77
CA LEU A 630 3.35 -17.25 -28.18
C LEU A 630 3.00 -16.39 -26.96
N SER A 631 3.31 -15.08 -27.04
CA SER A 631 3.00 -14.14 -25.97
C SER A 631 1.50 -13.87 -25.89
N LEU A 632 0.91 -14.22 -24.76
CA LEU A 632 -0.51 -14.00 -24.46
C LEU A 632 -0.75 -12.63 -23.83
N ASN A 633 0.16 -12.20 -22.96
CA ASN A 633 0.09 -10.89 -22.31
C ASN A 633 1.47 -10.33 -21.96
N SER A 634 1.54 -9.00 -21.73
CA SER A 634 2.77 -8.30 -21.36
C SER A 634 2.45 -6.98 -20.65
N PHE A 635 3.10 -6.73 -19.51
CA PHE A 635 2.95 -5.49 -18.75
C PHE A 635 4.24 -5.11 -18.01
N PHE A 636 4.34 -3.86 -17.55
CA PHE A 636 5.44 -3.41 -16.69
C PHE A 636 5.00 -3.43 -15.23
N ALA A 637 5.70 -4.19 -14.39
CA ALA A 637 5.40 -4.32 -12.97
C ALA A 637 5.89 -3.13 -12.13
N TYR A 638 6.85 -2.38 -12.65
CA TYR A 638 7.44 -1.18 -12.04
C TYR A 638 7.65 -0.12 -13.11
N ASP A 639 8.23 1.02 -12.75
CA ASP A 639 8.56 2.06 -13.71
C ASP A 639 9.37 1.48 -14.89
N LYS A 640 8.98 1.83 -16.13
CA LYS A 640 9.59 1.30 -17.36
C LYS A 640 11.10 1.55 -17.46
N ASP A 641 11.62 2.56 -16.72
CA ASP A 641 13.03 2.92 -16.71
C ASP A 641 13.85 2.19 -15.65
N PHE A 642 13.20 1.46 -14.73
CA PHE A 642 13.88 0.57 -13.78
C PHE A 642 14.67 -0.52 -14.52
N ARG A 643 15.93 -0.76 -14.11
CA ARG A 643 16.86 -1.72 -14.75
C ARG A 643 17.44 -2.75 -13.78
N GLY A 644 16.95 -2.84 -12.56
CA GLY A 644 17.44 -3.78 -11.54
C GLY A 644 17.13 -5.24 -11.82
N GLY A 645 16.17 -5.51 -12.71
CA GLY A 645 15.64 -6.85 -12.98
C GLY A 645 14.54 -7.24 -11.98
N ILE A 646 13.69 -8.16 -12.39
CA ILE A 646 12.55 -8.64 -11.59
C ILE A 646 12.58 -10.16 -11.45
N THR A 647 11.99 -10.66 -10.36
CA THR A 647 11.66 -12.07 -10.17
C THR A 647 10.15 -12.22 -10.21
N VAL A 648 9.65 -13.25 -10.89
CA VAL A 648 8.23 -13.54 -11.03
C VAL A 648 7.86 -14.81 -10.27
N GLY A 649 6.62 -14.87 -9.76
CA GLY A 649 6.02 -16.04 -9.17
C GLY A 649 4.56 -16.14 -9.58
N TYR A 650 3.97 -17.31 -9.40
CA TYR A 650 2.56 -17.60 -9.65
C TYR A 650 1.87 -17.95 -8.33
N SER A 651 0.64 -17.51 -8.16
CA SER A 651 -0.26 -18.03 -7.14
C SER A 651 -1.68 -18.13 -7.67
N ASN A 652 -2.41 -19.14 -7.22
CA ASN A 652 -3.85 -19.28 -7.47
C ASN A 652 -4.55 -19.27 -6.11
N LYS A 653 -4.62 -18.06 -5.52
CA LYS A 653 -5.29 -17.85 -4.26
C LYS A 653 -6.77 -17.63 -4.53
N SER A 654 -7.63 -18.42 -3.88
CA SER A 654 -9.09 -18.27 -3.97
C SER A 654 -9.69 -18.40 -5.39
N GLY A 655 -9.04 -19.15 -6.30
CA GLY A 655 -9.53 -19.39 -7.66
C GLY A 655 -9.23 -18.26 -8.66
N GLU A 656 -8.49 -17.24 -8.27
CA GLU A 656 -7.98 -16.23 -9.18
C GLU A 656 -6.47 -16.40 -9.37
N ALA A 657 -6.05 -16.49 -10.64
CA ALA A 657 -4.65 -16.61 -10.99
C ALA A 657 -3.95 -15.24 -10.86
N GLU A 658 -2.85 -15.20 -10.10
CA GLU A 658 -2.09 -13.99 -9.82
C GLU A 658 -0.61 -14.15 -10.11
N VAL A 659 0.03 -13.07 -10.55
CA VAL A 659 1.48 -12.99 -10.74
C VAL A 659 2.08 -12.16 -9.62
N SER A 660 2.95 -12.75 -8.82
CA SER A 660 3.78 -11.99 -7.89
C SER A 660 5.06 -11.52 -8.59
N VAL A 661 5.44 -10.28 -8.34
CA VAL A 661 6.65 -9.69 -8.91
C VAL A 661 7.47 -9.03 -7.82
N SER A 662 8.72 -9.45 -7.68
CA SER A 662 9.68 -8.86 -6.74
C SER A 662 10.88 -8.26 -7.46
N ILE A 663 11.54 -7.30 -6.80
CA ILE A 663 12.79 -6.71 -7.25
C ILE A 663 13.95 -7.51 -6.65
N LYS A 664 14.93 -7.90 -7.44
CA LYS A 664 16.18 -8.51 -6.94
C LYS A 664 17.11 -7.45 -6.41
N GLY A 665 17.48 -7.57 -5.14
CA GLY A 665 18.55 -6.81 -4.51
C GLY A 665 18.08 -5.47 -3.94
N PHE A 666 17.40 -5.56 -2.84
CA PHE A 666 17.46 -4.52 -1.82
C PHE A 666 18.34 -5.01 -0.68
#